data_0072c319b4f3aec0e9bcdbf74441bcbd
#
_entry.id   0072c319b4f3aec0e9bcdbf74441bcbd
#
_cell.length_a   1.000
_cell.length_b   1.000
_cell.length_c   1.000
_cell.angle_alpha   90.00
_cell.angle_beta   90.00
_cell.angle_gamma   90.00
#
_symmetry.space_group_name_H-M   'P 1'
#
loop_
_entity.id
_entity.type
_entity.pdbx_description
1 polymer ?
#
loop_
_entity_poly.entity_id
_entity_poly.type
_entity_poly.pdbx_seq_one_letter_code
_entity_poly.pdbx_strand_id
1 'polypeptide(L)'
;MELFIARAEALDSDFSSGGENLSAIAAICRHLDGIPLAIEFAAARTATLGLEEVAAGLRDRFALLSSGRRAAVPRHRTLRTTLDWSYDLLPEPEQRLLRHLAIFAAGFTLPAAAAVVDDADGIEAQVAYGISSLVHKSLVTLDRSTSTTRWNLLETIRAYALEKLAAHDEIGAAMRRHAKFYRHLFASRGLDSYVPGEDMDQFTREIDNVRAALDWSFSSAGDAEIGVTLTAAYVPAWLHAALPTECRERTERAMNNLASGMNVSVPLRMQLHFAFGLMPAYTMSPVEPAKAALAKALALAEQIGDLQAQFQILWGLWVLNSESGECHTAYSVTEQLALVARRVGDPSASLMVERLRGFTLQMQGPHQQARECSEHVVRHYTAPTDRRLTAWGQFDQRVLARAMLARALWFQGYAEQAMDQARLSLEEAQRTNFLLSIGEALRVAVSDIALMTGDLETADQSITLLFEIATSRNAPFWGIFGRCLRGKLLVIRGEFAQGSALLGTELEFCERAGWPIWYPEFMCAMAEGLAGLGEIAEARATVEKGLASADHGGERSYCPELLRLRGELLLRQAIGQPWSGAEQDFSAALRVARRQGALALELRAALSLARLRVTQARHDEARRILTPIYDRFTEGFGTADLRAARGMLEALPS
;
A
#
# COMPACT_ATOMS: atom_id res chain seq x y z
N MET A 1 16.75 -29.29 -35.07
CA MET A 1 17.42 -28.93 -36.35
C MET A 1 16.95 -27.59 -36.86
N GLU A 2 15.65 -27.33 -36.99
CA GLU A 2 15.11 -26.04 -37.43
C GLU A 2 15.64 -24.85 -36.61
N LEU A 3 15.69 -24.96 -35.27
CA LEU A 3 16.26 -23.94 -34.38
C LEU A 3 17.75 -23.67 -34.67
N PHE A 4 18.53 -24.74 -34.96
CA PHE A 4 19.94 -24.59 -35.31
C PHE A 4 20.09 -23.82 -36.62
N ILE A 5 19.36 -24.22 -37.67
CA ILE A 5 19.40 -23.62 -38.99
C ILE A 5 18.97 -22.15 -38.91
N ALA A 6 17.82 -21.88 -38.32
CA ALA A 6 17.31 -20.51 -38.18
C ALA A 6 18.30 -19.59 -37.42
N ARG A 7 19.01 -20.12 -36.42
CA ARG A 7 19.99 -19.33 -35.66
C ARG A 7 21.31 -19.15 -36.43
N ALA A 8 21.78 -20.15 -37.15
CA ALA A 8 22.97 -20.06 -37.97
C ALA A 8 22.77 -19.07 -39.14
N GLU A 9 21.65 -19.17 -39.86
CA GLU A 9 21.26 -18.24 -40.94
C GLU A 9 21.09 -16.80 -40.46
N ALA A 10 20.59 -16.59 -39.24
CA ALA A 10 20.45 -15.25 -38.64
C ALA A 10 21.81 -14.59 -38.32
N LEU A 11 22.87 -15.35 -38.14
CA LEU A 11 24.20 -14.88 -37.78
C LEU A 11 25.19 -14.87 -38.99
N ASP A 12 24.92 -15.68 -40.00
CA ASP A 12 25.72 -15.80 -41.21
C ASP A 12 24.78 -15.97 -42.42
N SER A 13 24.64 -14.91 -43.23
CA SER A 13 23.78 -14.89 -44.40
C SER A 13 24.22 -15.89 -45.51
N ASP A 14 25.48 -16.34 -45.47
CA ASP A 14 26.03 -17.27 -46.41
C ASP A 14 25.95 -18.72 -45.94
N PHE A 15 25.41 -18.95 -44.74
CA PHE A 15 25.23 -20.30 -44.19
C PHE A 15 24.25 -21.12 -45.03
N SER A 16 24.72 -22.26 -45.52
CA SER A 16 23.88 -23.19 -46.29
C SER A 16 23.50 -24.42 -45.47
N SER A 17 22.22 -24.67 -45.35
CA SER A 17 21.68 -25.86 -44.67
C SER A 17 21.50 -27.08 -45.57
N GLY A 18 22.04 -27.07 -46.83
CA GLY A 18 21.86 -28.13 -47.82
C GLY A 18 22.90 -29.25 -47.76
N GLY A 19 22.58 -30.41 -48.34
CA GLY A 19 23.51 -31.50 -48.62
C GLY A 19 24.18 -32.12 -47.38
N GLU A 20 25.53 -32.17 -47.38
CA GLU A 20 26.34 -32.76 -46.32
C GLU A 20 26.21 -32.06 -44.97
N ASN A 21 25.87 -30.76 -44.96
CA ASN A 21 25.67 -29.97 -43.75
C ASN A 21 24.49 -30.45 -42.90
N LEU A 22 23.43 -30.98 -43.50
CA LEU A 22 22.28 -31.53 -42.77
C LEU A 22 22.65 -32.70 -41.85
N SER A 23 23.58 -33.56 -42.30
CA SER A 23 24.02 -34.70 -41.50
C SER A 23 24.85 -34.26 -40.29
N ALA A 24 25.71 -33.25 -40.47
CA ALA A 24 26.49 -32.65 -39.39
C ALA A 24 25.61 -31.92 -38.37
N ILE A 25 24.63 -31.13 -38.84
CA ILE A 25 23.64 -30.45 -37.98
C ILE A 25 22.85 -31.47 -37.16
N ALA A 26 22.38 -32.56 -37.79
CA ALA A 26 21.66 -33.62 -37.09
C ALA A 26 22.53 -34.32 -36.03
N ALA A 27 23.81 -34.53 -36.32
CA ALA A 27 24.76 -35.09 -35.36
C ALA A 27 24.99 -34.14 -34.18
N ILE A 28 25.20 -32.85 -34.41
CA ILE A 28 25.33 -31.83 -33.39
C ILE A 28 24.07 -31.79 -32.49
N CYS A 29 22.89 -31.71 -33.07
CA CYS A 29 21.63 -31.64 -32.30
C CYS A 29 21.41 -32.90 -31.45
N ARG A 30 21.78 -34.07 -31.92
CA ARG A 30 21.74 -35.34 -31.16
C ARG A 30 22.74 -35.35 -30.00
N HIS A 31 23.97 -34.91 -30.22
CA HIS A 31 25.00 -34.81 -29.18
C HIS A 31 24.62 -33.82 -28.07
N LEU A 32 23.81 -32.84 -28.40
CA LEU A 32 23.29 -31.84 -27.46
C LEU A 32 21.93 -32.24 -26.84
N ASP A 33 21.52 -33.50 -26.97
CA ASP A 33 20.27 -34.07 -26.42
C ASP A 33 19.01 -33.26 -26.77
N GLY A 34 19.03 -32.51 -27.87
CA GLY A 34 17.94 -31.64 -28.28
C GLY A 34 17.70 -30.44 -27.35
N ILE A 35 18.63 -30.09 -26.46
CA ILE A 35 18.53 -28.97 -25.54
C ILE A 35 18.56 -27.63 -26.32
N PRO A 36 17.49 -26.81 -26.36
CA PRO A 36 17.41 -25.63 -27.23
C PRO A 36 18.58 -24.66 -27.04
N LEU A 37 18.92 -24.32 -25.80
CA LEU A 37 20.02 -23.41 -25.48
C LEU A 37 21.38 -23.93 -25.98
N ALA A 38 21.66 -25.23 -25.83
CA ALA A 38 22.90 -25.85 -26.32
C ALA A 38 22.98 -25.85 -27.85
N ILE A 39 21.83 -26.03 -28.52
CA ILE A 39 21.69 -25.95 -29.97
C ILE A 39 21.95 -24.52 -30.47
N GLU A 40 21.42 -23.50 -29.82
CA GLU A 40 21.67 -22.10 -30.16
C GLU A 40 23.15 -21.71 -30.00
N PHE A 41 23.81 -22.18 -28.94
CA PHE A 41 25.24 -21.95 -28.73
C PHE A 41 26.08 -22.60 -29.81
N ALA A 42 25.78 -23.84 -30.17
CA ALA A 42 26.49 -24.53 -31.24
C ALA A 42 26.29 -23.84 -32.59
N ALA A 43 25.05 -23.43 -32.90
CA ALA A 43 24.74 -22.69 -34.11
C ALA A 43 25.46 -21.33 -34.17
N ALA A 44 25.53 -20.59 -33.07
CA ALA A 44 26.26 -19.31 -33.01
C ALA A 44 27.76 -19.47 -33.27
N ARG A 45 28.34 -20.61 -32.92
CA ARG A 45 29.77 -20.89 -33.15
C ARG A 45 30.10 -21.32 -34.60
N THR A 46 29.13 -21.79 -35.36
CA THR A 46 29.37 -22.12 -36.76
C THR A 46 29.79 -20.94 -37.61
N ALA A 47 29.29 -19.74 -37.32
CA ALA A 47 29.69 -18.50 -37.99
C ALA A 47 31.19 -18.14 -37.80
N THR A 48 31.84 -18.63 -36.73
CA THR A 48 33.23 -18.29 -36.40
C THR A 48 34.20 -19.43 -36.59
N LEU A 49 33.77 -20.67 -36.42
CA LEU A 49 34.64 -21.86 -36.46
C LEU A 49 34.37 -22.77 -37.66
N GLY A 50 33.19 -22.66 -38.26
CA GLY A 50 32.73 -23.64 -39.26
C GLY A 50 31.98 -24.82 -38.64
N LEU A 51 31.14 -25.50 -39.45
CA LEU A 51 30.24 -26.55 -38.97
C LEU A 51 31.00 -27.83 -38.59
N GLU A 52 32.05 -28.18 -39.32
CA GLU A 52 32.87 -29.39 -39.09
C GLU A 52 33.68 -29.31 -37.81
N GLU A 53 34.27 -28.15 -37.52
CA GLU A 53 35.04 -27.89 -36.30
C GLU A 53 34.16 -27.90 -35.07
N VAL A 54 32.94 -27.35 -35.16
CA VAL A 54 31.94 -27.43 -34.09
C VAL A 54 31.54 -28.87 -33.80
N ALA A 55 31.30 -29.68 -34.87
CA ALA A 55 30.94 -31.08 -34.71
C ALA A 55 32.12 -31.93 -34.16
N ALA A 56 33.35 -31.62 -34.52
CA ALA A 56 34.56 -32.27 -34.00
C ALA A 56 34.80 -31.91 -32.53
N GLY A 57 34.76 -30.61 -32.18
CA GLY A 57 34.98 -30.14 -30.82
C GLY A 57 33.96 -30.68 -29.81
N LEU A 58 32.71 -30.89 -30.21
CA LEU A 58 31.69 -31.53 -29.38
C LEU A 58 32.00 -33.03 -29.18
N ARG A 59 32.46 -33.75 -30.20
CA ARG A 59 32.80 -35.18 -30.10
C ARG A 59 33.95 -35.45 -29.15
N ASP A 60 35.02 -34.69 -29.23
CA ASP A 60 36.22 -34.90 -28.43
C ASP A 60 36.01 -34.64 -26.93
N ARG A 61 35.26 -33.58 -26.56
CA ARG A 61 34.96 -33.27 -25.15
C ARG A 61 33.97 -34.23 -24.53
N PHE A 62 32.97 -34.72 -25.25
CA PHE A 62 32.05 -35.74 -24.76
C PHE A 62 32.72 -37.10 -24.55
N ALA A 63 33.73 -37.46 -25.36
CA ALA A 63 34.52 -38.67 -25.17
C ALA A 63 35.33 -38.64 -23.87
N LEU A 64 35.93 -37.49 -23.53
CA LEU A 64 36.71 -37.32 -22.28
C LEU A 64 35.86 -37.34 -21.00
N LEU A 65 34.59 -36.91 -21.05
CA LEU A 65 33.71 -36.83 -19.89
C LEU A 65 32.86 -38.08 -19.63
N SER A 66 32.79 -39.00 -20.59
CA SER A 66 32.13 -40.30 -20.42
C SER A 66 32.86 -41.24 -19.45
N SER A 67 34.12 -40.95 -19.12
CA SER A 67 34.98 -41.78 -18.26
C SER A 67 34.98 -41.43 -16.75
N GLY A 68 34.32 -40.34 -16.32
CA GLY A 68 34.40 -39.89 -14.92
C GLY A 68 33.08 -39.45 -14.26
N ARG A 69 32.65 -40.16 -13.21
CA ARG A 69 31.60 -39.90 -12.21
C ARG A 69 30.12 -40.16 -12.57
N ARG A 70 29.59 -41.20 -11.91
CA ARG A 70 28.27 -41.81 -12.08
C ARG A 70 27.06 -41.10 -11.40
N ALA A 71 27.07 -39.81 -11.07
CA ALA A 71 26.06 -39.26 -10.16
C ALA A 71 25.17 -38.10 -10.67
N ALA A 72 25.23 -37.67 -11.92
CA ALA A 72 24.39 -36.60 -12.45
C ALA A 72 23.53 -37.05 -13.63
N VAL A 73 22.30 -36.45 -13.73
CA VAL A 73 21.36 -36.70 -14.84
C VAL A 73 22.06 -36.35 -16.19
N PRO A 74 21.99 -37.19 -17.23
CA PRO A 74 22.72 -36.99 -18.50
C PRO A 74 22.56 -35.59 -19.12
N ARG A 75 21.35 -35.04 -19.11
CA ARG A 75 21.04 -33.70 -19.67
C ARG A 75 21.79 -32.56 -18.98
N HIS A 76 21.98 -32.61 -17.65
CA HIS A 76 22.75 -31.59 -16.93
C HIS A 76 24.24 -31.64 -17.24
N ARG A 77 24.79 -32.82 -17.50
CA ARG A 77 26.20 -32.97 -17.97
C ARG A 77 26.39 -32.37 -19.34
N THR A 78 25.50 -32.66 -20.28
CA THR A 78 25.56 -32.15 -21.66
C THR A 78 25.51 -30.62 -21.68
N LEU A 79 24.60 -30.01 -20.93
CA LEU A 79 24.49 -28.55 -20.86
C LEU A 79 25.74 -27.90 -20.24
N ARG A 80 26.23 -28.43 -19.12
CA ARG A 80 27.44 -27.91 -18.47
C ARG A 80 28.66 -28.02 -19.38
N THR A 81 28.86 -29.14 -20.08
CA THR A 81 29.94 -29.32 -21.02
C THR A 81 29.87 -28.32 -22.18
N THR A 82 28.67 -28.04 -22.69
CA THR A 82 28.47 -27.05 -23.75
C THR A 82 28.77 -25.63 -23.24
N LEU A 83 28.40 -25.30 -22.02
CA LEU A 83 28.71 -24.01 -21.40
C LEU A 83 30.22 -23.86 -21.16
N ASP A 84 30.92 -24.90 -20.64
CA ASP A 84 32.36 -24.89 -20.45
C ASP A 84 33.08 -24.68 -21.81
N TRP A 85 32.66 -25.39 -22.86
CA TRP A 85 33.22 -25.21 -24.19
C TRP A 85 32.99 -23.79 -24.75
N SER A 86 31.77 -23.25 -24.63
CA SER A 86 31.45 -21.91 -25.09
C SER A 86 32.23 -20.85 -24.31
N TYR A 87 32.43 -21.04 -23.01
CA TYR A 87 33.16 -20.13 -22.13
C TYR A 87 34.68 -20.14 -22.45
N ASP A 88 35.28 -21.32 -22.61
CA ASP A 88 36.72 -21.47 -22.89
C ASP A 88 37.13 -20.92 -24.27
N LEU A 89 36.19 -20.82 -25.20
CA LEU A 89 36.37 -20.18 -26.51
C LEU A 89 36.27 -18.64 -26.47
N LEU A 90 35.86 -18.05 -25.35
CA LEU A 90 35.83 -16.59 -25.20
C LEU A 90 37.26 -16.07 -24.95
N PRO A 91 37.63 -14.91 -25.51
CA PRO A 91 38.79 -14.16 -25.05
C PRO A 91 38.66 -13.80 -23.58
N GLU A 92 39.78 -13.69 -22.82
CA GLU A 92 39.75 -13.40 -21.39
C GLU A 92 38.93 -12.12 -21.01
N PRO A 93 38.99 -11.01 -21.79
CA PRO A 93 38.12 -9.85 -21.47
C PRO A 93 36.63 -10.18 -21.53
N GLU A 94 36.18 -11.03 -22.44
CA GLU A 94 34.79 -11.44 -22.55
C GLU A 94 34.40 -12.46 -21.47
N GLN A 95 35.32 -13.38 -21.10
CA GLN A 95 35.11 -14.28 -19.97
C GLN A 95 34.91 -13.49 -18.67
N ARG A 96 35.78 -12.51 -18.42
CA ARG A 96 35.67 -11.61 -17.26
C ARG A 96 34.37 -10.84 -17.29
N LEU A 97 34.02 -10.26 -18.44
CA LEU A 97 32.75 -9.53 -18.59
C LEU A 97 31.55 -10.43 -18.26
N LEU A 98 31.48 -11.62 -18.84
CA LEU A 98 30.39 -12.56 -18.61
C LEU A 98 30.28 -12.96 -17.12
N ARG A 99 31.41 -13.23 -16.45
CA ARG A 99 31.46 -13.52 -15.01
C ARG A 99 30.86 -12.38 -14.21
N HIS A 100 31.26 -11.12 -14.48
CA HIS A 100 30.79 -9.95 -13.75
C HIS A 100 29.31 -9.64 -14.02
N LEU A 101 28.82 -9.81 -15.26
CA LEU A 101 27.42 -9.62 -15.60
C LEU A 101 26.48 -10.60 -14.89
N ALA A 102 26.99 -11.75 -14.44
CA ALA A 102 26.18 -12.74 -13.72
C ALA A 102 25.68 -12.28 -12.35
N ILE A 103 26.24 -11.18 -11.83
CA ILE A 103 25.85 -10.64 -10.54
C ILE A 103 24.43 -10.01 -10.57
N PHE A 104 23.97 -9.59 -11.74
CA PHE A 104 22.65 -9.03 -11.91
C PHE A 104 21.59 -10.13 -11.76
N ALA A 105 20.67 -9.92 -10.81
CA ALA A 105 19.55 -10.84 -10.57
C ALA A 105 18.44 -10.66 -11.61
N ALA A 106 18.38 -9.49 -12.26
CA ALA A 106 17.48 -9.17 -13.36
C ALA A 106 18.27 -8.56 -14.53
N GLY A 107 17.57 -7.95 -15.48
CA GLY A 107 18.23 -7.24 -16.58
C GLY A 107 19.07 -6.05 -16.10
N PHE A 108 20.03 -5.64 -16.91
CA PHE A 108 20.96 -4.55 -16.60
C PHE A 108 21.07 -3.55 -17.76
N THR A 109 21.49 -2.33 -17.43
CA THR A 109 21.82 -1.25 -18.38
C THR A 109 23.32 -1.19 -18.63
N LEU A 110 23.74 -0.47 -19.69
CA LEU A 110 25.16 -0.29 -19.96
C LEU A 110 25.93 0.39 -18.81
N PRO A 111 25.42 1.50 -18.20
CA PRO A 111 26.09 2.09 -17.05
C PRO A 111 26.22 1.14 -15.85
N ALA A 112 25.19 0.30 -15.59
CA ALA A 112 25.24 -0.70 -14.52
C ALA A 112 26.32 -1.76 -14.81
N ALA A 113 26.37 -2.28 -16.03
CA ALA A 113 27.37 -3.25 -16.47
C ALA A 113 28.81 -2.68 -16.35
N ALA A 114 29.03 -1.45 -16.82
CA ALA A 114 30.32 -0.79 -16.73
C ALA A 114 30.79 -0.64 -15.27
N ALA A 115 29.91 -0.15 -14.39
CA ALA A 115 30.22 0.02 -12.97
C ALA A 115 30.56 -1.27 -12.23
N VAL A 116 30.03 -2.43 -12.68
CA VAL A 116 30.32 -3.73 -12.07
C VAL A 116 31.66 -4.30 -12.54
N VAL A 117 32.04 -4.04 -13.79
CA VAL A 117 33.28 -4.57 -14.38
C VAL A 117 34.52 -3.86 -13.84
N ASP A 118 34.49 -2.54 -13.80
CA ASP A 118 35.60 -1.72 -13.27
C ASP A 118 35.10 -0.35 -12.83
N ASP A 119 35.86 0.31 -11.92
CA ASP A 119 35.59 1.67 -11.48
C ASP A 119 36.31 2.73 -12.36
N ALA A 120 36.96 2.33 -13.49
CA ALA A 120 37.77 3.21 -14.34
C ALA A 120 36.89 4.02 -15.32
N ASP A 121 37.19 5.30 -15.47
CA ASP A 121 36.55 6.17 -16.45
C ASP A 121 36.77 5.69 -17.89
N GLY A 122 35.74 5.75 -18.73
CA GLY A 122 35.83 5.43 -20.16
C GLY A 122 35.64 3.95 -20.53
N ILE A 123 35.35 3.06 -19.57
CA ILE A 123 35.18 1.61 -19.81
C ILE A 123 33.87 1.27 -20.55
N GLU A 124 32.89 2.19 -20.59
CA GLU A 124 31.57 1.93 -21.19
C GLU A 124 31.64 1.47 -22.67
N ALA A 125 32.51 2.09 -23.48
CA ALA A 125 32.66 1.72 -24.89
C ALA A 125 33.19 0.29 -25.04
N GLN A 126 34.12 -0.12 -24.18
CA GLN A 126 34.68 -1.47 -24.18
C GLN A 126 33.66 -2.51 -23.71
N VAL A 127 32.90 -2.17 -22.66
CA VAL A 127 31.80 -3.00 -22.12
C VAL A 127 30.69 -3.14 -23.16
N ALA A 128 30.31 -2.06 -23.86
CA ALA A 128 29.30 -2.10 -24.93
C ALA A 128 29.72 -3.03 -26.08
N TYR A 129 30.99 -2.96 -26.49
CA TYR A 129 31.54 -3.88 -27.52
C TYR A 129 31.51 -5.33 -27.03
N GLY A 130 31.95 -5.59 -25.80
CA GLY A 130 31.92 -6.93 -25.21
C GLY A 130 30.50 -7.50 -25.05
N ILE A 131 29.53 -6.68 -24.60
CA ILE A 131 28.11 -7.08 -24.53
C ILE A 131 27.59 -7.43 -25.93
N SER A 132 27.89 -6.61 -26.95
CA SER A 132 27.47 -6.87 -28.33
C SER A 132 28.04 -8.21 -28.82
N SER A 133 29.31 -8.49 -28.55
CA SER A 133 29.96 -9.78 -28.88
C SER A 133 29.28 -10.96 -28.17
N LEU A 134 28.97 -10.83 -26.87
CA LEU A 134 28.25 -11.85 -26.08
C LEU A 134 26.82 -12.08 -26.59
N VAL A 135 26.14 -11.04 -27.08
CA VAL A 135 24.82 -11.16 -27.72
C VAL A 135 24.92 -11.96 -29.02
N HIS A 136 25.89 -11.66 -29.87
CA HIS A 136 26.12 -12.45 -31.09
C HIS A 136 26.41 -13.93 -30.79
N LYS A 137 27.06 -14.21 -29.66
CA LYS A 137 27.37 -15.56 -29.18
C LYS A 137 26.22 -16.22 -28.41
N SER A 138 25.05 -15.59 -28.32
CA SER A 138 23.84 -16.06 -27.60
C SER A 138 24.04 -16.26 -26.09
N LEU A 139 25.05 -15.61 -25.48
CA LEU A 139 25.33 -15.69 -24.06
C LEU A 139 24.60 -14.57 -23.27
N VAL A 140 24.23 -13.49 -23.96
CA VAL A 140 23.45 -12.37 -23.43
C VAL A 140 22.29 -12.10 -24.39
N THR A 141 21.12 -11.74 -23.87
CA THR A 141 19.94 -11.40 -24.68
C THR A 141 19.60 -9.92 -24.52
N LEU A 142 19.17 -9.31 -25.64
CA LEU A 142 18.69 -7.93 -25.64
C LEU A 142 17.19 -7.90 -25.31
N ASP A 143 16.81 -7.15 -24.29
CA ASP A 143 15.41 -6.88 -23.97
C ASP A 143 14.88 -5.71 -24.84
N ARG A 144 13.92 -6.01 -25.71
CA ARG A 144 13.28 -5.04 -26.61
C ARG A 144 11.93 -4.52 -26.10
N SER A 145 11.51 -4.96 -24.92
CA SER A 145 10.21 -4.59 -24.34
C SER A 145 10.20 -3.21 -23.67
N THR A 146 11.37 -2.58 -23.56
CA THR A 146 11.55 -1.35 -22.77
C THR A 146 12.03 -0.18 -23.64
N SER A 147 11.70 1.05 -23.25
CA SER A 147 12.18 2.30 -23.89
C SER A 147 13.70 2.51 -23.70
N THR A 148 14.27 1.96 -22.63
CA THR A 148 15.72 1.96 -22.37
C THR A 148 16.31 0.61 -22.74
N THR A 149 17.48 0.64 -23.42
CA THR A 149 18.18 -0.58 -23.80
C THR A 149 18.64 -1.36 -22.58
N ARG A 150 18.20 -2.62 -22.47
CA ARG A 150 18.57 -3.52 -21.37
C ARG A 150 19.01 -4.87 -21.92
N TRP A 151 19.82 -5.56 -21.16
CA TRP A 151 20.30 -6.91 -21.47
C TRP A 151 20.03 -7.85 -20.30
N ASN A 152 19.85 -9.12 -20.61
CA ASN A 152 19.60 -10.18 -19.63
C ASN A 152 20.52 -11.39 -19.90
N LEU A 153 20.87 -12.09 -18.83
CA LEU A 153 21.40 -13.44 -18.93
C LEU A 153 20.27 -14.45 -18.69
N LEU A 154 20.26 -15.53 -19.46
CA LEU A 154 19.41 -16.66 -19.10
C LEU A 154 19.88 -17.25 -17.77
N GLU A 155 18.94 -17.71 -16.94
CA GLU A 155 19.22 -18.17 -15.56
C GLU A 155 20.29 -19.26 -15.50
N THR A 156 20.30 -20.17 -16.48
CA THR A 156 21.34 -21.23 -16.58
C THR A 156 22.72 -20.67 -16.86
N ILE A 157 22.83 -19.64 -17.72
CA ILE A 157 24.10 -18.95 -18.02
C ILE A 157 24.55 -18.14 -16.81
N ARG A 158 23.60 -17.46 -16.17
CA ARG A 158 23.84 -16.65 -14.95
C ARG A 158 24.42 -17.53 -13.83
N ALA A 159 23.77 -18.66 -13.54
CA ALA A 159 24.24 -19.61 -12.52
C ALA A 159 25.64 -20.14 -12.82
N TYR A 160 25.88 -20.53 -14.06
CA TYR A 160 27.19 -20.98 -14.51
C TYR A 160 28.27 -19.89 -14.36
N ALA A 161 27.99 -18.68 -14.84
CA ALA A 161 28.94 -17.57 -14.77
C ALA A 161 29.21 -17.10 -13.32
N LEU A 162 28.22 -17.21 -12.40
CA LEU A 162 28.42 -17.00 -10.97
C LEU A 162 29.36 -18.03 -10.34
N GLU A 163 29.28 -19.31 -10.74
CA GLU A 163 30.24 -20.33 -10.30
C GLU A 163 31.66 -19.98 -10.76
N LYS A 164 31.81 -19.51 -12.02
CA LYS A 164 33.13 -19.08 -12.54
C LYS A 164 33.63 -17.84 -11.81
N LEU A 165 32.75 -16.86 -11.50
CA LEU A 165 33.09 -15.67 -10.72
C LEU A 165 33.61 -16.04 -9.32
N ALA A 166 32.95 -16.98 -8.66
CA ALA A 166 33.36 -17.49 -7.35
C ALA A 166 34.70 -18.22 -7.42
N ALA A 167 34.92 -19.04 -8.48
CA ALA A 167 36.16 -19.77 -8.67
C ALA A 167 37.41 -18.86 -8.92
N HIS A 168 37.19 -17.61 -9.37
CA HIS A 168 38.22 -16.60 -9.54
C HIS A 168 38.38 -15.64 -8.34
N ASP A 169 37.63 -15.86 -7.25
CA ASP A 169 37.61 -14.99 -6.04
C ASP A 169 37.23 -13.52 -6.33
N GLU A 170 36.46 -13.28 -7.39
CA GLU A 170 36.05 -11.95 -7.86
C GLU A 170 34.69 -11.51 -7.28
N ILE A 171 33.94 -12.43 -6.67
CA ILE A 171 32.53 -12.21 -6.28
C ILE A 171 32.35 -11.05 -5.30
N GLY A 172 33.21 -10.94 -4.28
CA GLY A 172 33.07 -9.88 -3.25
C GLY A 172 33.28 -8.48 -3.81
N ALA A 173 34.27 -8.31 -4.69
CA ALA A 173 34.56 -7.04 -5.34
C ALA A 173 33.42 -6.64 -6.32
N ALA A 174 32.93 -7.59 -7.12
CA ALA A 174 31.84 -7.33 -8.06
C ALA A 174 30.53 -7.00 -7.33
N MET A 175 30.17 -7.72 -6.25
CA MET A 175 29.00 -7.44 -5.41
C MET A 175 29.09 -6.06 -4.77
N ARG A 176 30.26 -5.66 -4.28
CA ARG A 176 30.49 -4.32 -3.71
C ARG A 176 30.26 -3.23 -4.77
N ARG A 177 30.78 -3.37 -5.98
CA ARG A 177 30.57 -2.42 -7.08
C ARG A 177 29.10 -2.36 -7.48
N HIS A 178 28.44 -3.50 -7.61
CA HIS A 178 27.00 -3.59 -7.87
C HIS A 178 26.18 -2.84 -6.81
N ALA A 179 26.41 -3.09 -5.53
CA ALA A 179 25.70 -2.42 -4.44
C ALA A 179 25.99 -0.90 -4.39
N LYS A 180 27.26 -0.49 -4.63
CA LYS A 180 27.63 0.94 -4.74
C LYS A 180 26.93 1.63 -5.91
N PHE A 181 26.82 0.97 -7.07
CA PHE A 181 26.12 1.50 -8.23
C PHE A 181 24.66 1.80 -7.90
N TYR A 182 23.92 0.82 -7.35
CA TYR A 182 22.52 1.02 -7.00
C TYR A 182 22.33 2.03 -5.86
N ARG A 183 23.22 2.05 -4.86
CA ARG A 183 23.25 3.12 -3.86
C ARG A 183 23.37 4.50 -4.52
N HIS A 184 24.32 4.69 -5.45
CA HIS A 184 24.51 5.96 -6.12
C HIS A 184 23.30 6.33 -6.99
N LEU A 185 22.79 5.38 -7.76
CA LEU A 185 21.63 5.56 -8.65
C LEU A 185 20.41 6.12 -7.91
N PHE A 186 20.14 5.61 -6.70
CA PHE A 186 18.97 5.99 -5.92
C PHE A 186 19.25 7.12 -4.92
N ALA A 187 20.41 7.18 -4.27
CA ALA A 187 20.73 8.21 -3.31
C ALA A 187 20.93 9.60 -3.94
N SER A 188 21.35 9.67 -5.20
CA SER A 188 21.54 10.95 -5.91
C SER A 188 20.24 11.70 -6.20
N ARG A 189 19.09 11.05 -6.09
CA ARG A 189 17.77 11.60 -6.44
C ARG A 189 16.97 12.12 -5.24
N GLY A 190 17.39 11.92 -3.99
CA GLY A 190 16.72 12.39 -2.77
C GLY A 190 15.22 12.04 -2.69
N LEU A 191 14.63 12.11 -1.50
CA LEU A 191 13.18 11.91 -1.29
C LEU A 191 12.34 13.00 -1.98
N ASP A 192 12.92 14.17 -2.23
CA ASP A 192 12.24 15.32 -2.82
C ASP A 192 12.00 15.22 -4.33
N SER A 193 12.66 14.26 -4.98
CA SER A 193 12.57 14.05 -6.45
C SER A 193 11.45 13.11 -6.87
N TYR A 194 10.61 12.67 -5.96
CA TYR A 194 9.56 11.70 -6.22
C TYR A 194 8.38 12.34 -6.96
N VAL A 195 8.42 12.30 -8.28
CA VAL A 195 7.26 12.57 -9.13
C VAL A 195 6.67 11.22 -9.57
N PRO A 196 5.39 10.92 -9.29
CA PRO A 196 4.74 9.72 -9.84
C PRO A 196 4.72 9.79 -11.37
N GLY A 197 5.20 8.76 -12.06
CA GLY A 197 5.23 8.69 -13.51
C GLY A 197 6.20 7.64 -14.04
N GLU A 198 6.61 7.75 -15.30
CA GLU A 198 7.46 6.79 -16.02
C GLU A 198 8.80 6.48 -15.31
N ASP A 199 9.35 7.43 -14.55
CA ASP A 199 10.58 7.24 -13.78
C ASP A 199 10.44 6.16 -12.69
N MET A 200 9.25 6.04 -12.07
CA MET A 200 9.03 5.05 -10.99
C MET A 200 8.93 3.62 -11.54
N ASP A 201 8.33 3.43 -12.70
CA ASP A 201 8.29 2.13 -13.37
C ASP A 201 9.69 1.66 -13.76
N GLN A 202 10.57 2.59 -14.09
CA GLN A 202 11.98 2.29 -14.35
C GLN A 202 12.69 1.81 -13.08
N PHE A 203 12.39 2.41 -11.92
CA PHE A 203 13.00 2.01 -10.64
C PHE A 203 12.48 0.68 -10.13
N THR A 204 11.19 0.39 -10.29
CA THR A 204 10.63 -0.89 -9.87
C THR A 204 11.18 -2.07 -10.68
N ARG A 205 11.64 -1.83 -11.90
CA ARG A 205 12.35 -2.86 -12.71
C ARG A 205 13.71 -3.27 -12.12
N GLU A 206 14.32 -2.45 -11.29
CA GLU A 206 15.58 -2.76 -10.61
C GLU A 206 15.41 -3.52 -9.29
N ILE A 207 14.19 -3.87 -8.91
CA ILE A 207 13.89 -4.42 -7.59
C ILE A 207 14.70 -5.68 -7.25
N ASP A 208 14.88 -6.60 -8.19
CA ASP A 208 15.63 -7.83 -7.94
C ASP A 208 17.13 -7.56 -7.83
N ASN A 209 17.66 -6.59 -8.58
CA ASN A 209 19.03 -6.13 -8.45
C ASN A 209 19.26 -5.42 -7.09
N VAL A 210 18.30 -4.62 -6.64
CA VAL A 210 18.33 -3.97 -5.32
C VAL A 210 18.23 -5.01 -4.20
N ARG A 211 17.37 -6.03 -4.34
CA ARG A 211 17.31 -7.17 -3.40
C ARG A 211 18.65 -7.85 -3.26
N ALA A 212 19.29 -8.20 -4.38
CA ALA A 212 20.61 -8.81 -4.39
C ALA A 212 21.68 -7.92 -3.74
N ALA A 213 21.67 -6.62 -4.04
CA ALA A 213 22.58 -5.64 -3.43
C ALA A 213 22.38 -5.54 -1.91
N LEU A 214 21.14 -5.50 -1.42
CA LEU A 214 20.80 -5.44 0.00
C LEU A 214 21.14 -6.73 0.73
N ASP A 215 20.87 -7.90 0.12
CA ASP A 215 21.18 -9.18 0.73
C ASP A 215 22.68 -9.37 0.92
N TRP A 216 23.47 -8.96 -0.08
CA TRP A 216 24.92 -8.93 0.06
C TRP A 216 25.35 -7.89 1.11
N SER A 217 24.84 -6.65 1.07
CA SER A 217 25.28 -5.57 1.95
C SER A 217 25.09 -5.90 3.44
N PHE A 218 24.05 -6.63 3.79
CA PHE A 218 23.77 -7.07 5.16
C PHE A 218 24.27 -8.49 5.47
N SER A 219 25.09 -9.09 4.58
CA SER A 219 25.79 -10.34 4.86
C SER A 219 27.05 -10.11 5.67
N SER A 220 27.68 -11.19 6.18
CA SER A 220 28.93 -11.11 6.93
C SER A 220 30.12 -10.59 6.09
N ALA A 221 30.08 -10.73 4.76
CA ALA A 221 31.07 -10.22 3.81
C ALA A 221 30.68 -8.89 3.19
N GLY A 222 29.54 -8.32 3.59
CA GLY A 222 28.95 -7.15 3.01
C GLY A 222 29.42 -5.84 3.61
N ASP A 223 28.75 -4.77 3.22
CA ASP A 223 28.97 -3.40 3.68
C ASP A 223 27.62 -2.81 4.12
N ALA A 224 27.38 -2.86 5.43
CA ALA A 224 26.10 -2.46 6.02
C ALA A 224 25.77 -0.97 5.78
N GLU A 225 26.79 -0.09 5.61
CA GLU A 225 26.56 1.33 5.30
C GLU A 225 25.92 1.50 3.92
N ILE A 226 26.38 0.72 2.93
CA ILE A 226 25.75 0.68 1.60
C ILE A 226 24.30 0.19 1.73
N GLY A 227 24.08 -0.89 2.49
CA GLY A 227 22.76 -1.45 2.70
C GLY A 227 21.78 -0.47 3.35
N VAL A 228 22.20 0.20 4.40
CA VAL A 228 21.41 1.22 5.12
C VAL A 228 21.04 2.39 4.20
N THR A 229 22.02 2.91 3.46
CA THR A 229 21.81 4.04 2.54
C THR A 229 20.87 3.65 1.38
N LEU A 230 21.11 2.48 0.77
CA LEU A 230 20.28 1.98 -0.32
C LEU A 230 18.86 1.70 0.13
N THR A 231 18.67 1.13 1.33
CA THR A 231 17.35 0.89 1.89
C THR A 231 16.55 2.19 1.99
N ALA A 232 17.13 3.24 2.60
CA ALA A 232 16.46 4.53 2.74
C ALA A 232 16.08 5.14 1.38
N ALA A 233 17.00 5.09 0.42
CA ALA A 233 16.79 5.65 -0.92
C ALA A 233 15.75 4.89 -1.74
N TYR A 234 15.53 3.59 -1.49
CA TYR A 234 14.64 2.75 -2.30
C TYR A 234 13.21 2.61 -1.72
N VAL A 235 12.95 3.14 -0.51
CA VAL A 235 11.61 3.10 0.14
C VAL A 235 10.47 3.50 -0.81
N PRO A 236 10.54 4.61 -1.55
CA PRO A 236 9.47 5.02 -2.41
C PRO A 236 9.18 4.06 -3.58
N ALA A 237 10.22 3.38 -4.10
CA ALA A 237 10.03 2.37 -5.15
C ALA A 237 9.25 1.15 -4.65
N TRP A 238 9.49 0.69 -3.40
CA TRP A 238 8.69 -0.38 -2.80
C TRP A 238 7.22 0.03 -2.62
N LEU A 239 6.97 1.26 -2.17
CA LEU A 239 5.60 1.76 -1.99
C LEU A 239 4.88 1.90 -3.33
N HIS A 240 5.56 2.37 -4.37
CA HIS A 240 5.02 2.43 -5.73
C HIS A 240 4.70 1.03 -6.29
N ALA A 241 5.57 0.05 -6.02
CA ALA A 241 5.37 -1.35 -6.42
C ALA A 241 4.31 -2.09 -5.58
N ALA A 242 3.65 -1.41 -4.63
CA ALA A 242 2.70 -2.01 -3.68
C ALA A 242 3.32 -3.16 -2.84
N LEU A 243 4.57 -2.98 -2.38
CA LEU A 243 5.32 -3.94 -1.57
C LEU A 243 5.64 -3.40 -0.15
N PRO A 244 4.64 -2.93 0.62
CA PRO A 244 4.88 -2.32 1.92
C PRO A 244 5.44 -3.29 2.97
N THR A 245 5.09 -4.57 2.90
CA THR A 245 5.61 -5.60 3.81
C THR A 245 7.11 -5.78 3.63
N GLU A 246 7.58 -5.91 2.39
CA GLU A 246 9.02 -6.00 2.10
C GLU A 246 9.75 -4.71 2.51
N CYS A 247 9.17 -3.56 2.21
CA CYS A 247 9.69 -2.26 2.62
C CYS A 247 9.90 -2.21 4.15
N ARG A 248 8.92 -2.64 4.93
CA ARG A 248 8.99 -2.71 6.39
C ARG A 248 10.13 -3.61 6.86
N GLU A 249 10.19 -4.84 6.35
CA GLU A 249 11.22 -5.82 6.73
C GLU A 249 12.64 -5.32 6.42
N ARG A 250 12.84 -4.74 5.23
CA ARG A 250 14.13 -4.18 4.81
C ARG A 250 14.52 -2.96 5.65
N THR A 251 13.56 -2.08 5.94
CA THR A 251 13.78 -0.90 6.78
C THR A 251 14.09 -1.30 8.23
N GLU A 252 13.39 -2.28 8.78
CA GLU A 252 13.65 -2.82 10.12
C GLU A 252 15.07 -3.41 10.21
N ARG A 253 15.49 -4.17 9.20
CA ARG A 253 16.87 -4.70 9.11
C ARG A 253 17.91 -3.57 9.07
N ALA A 254 17.66 -2.51 8.30
CA ALA A 254 18.54 -1.34 8.24
C ALA A 254 18.61 -0.60 9.59
N MET A 255 17.47 -0.43 10.27
CA MET A 255 17.38 0.18 11.60
C MET A 255 18.16 -0.61 12.65
N ASN A 256 18.09 -1.95 12.64
CA ASN A 256 18.83 -2.82 13.55
C ASN A 256 20.35 -2.68 13.35
N ASN A 257 20.81 -2.49 12.12
CA ASN A 257 22.22 -2.23 11.84
C ASN A 257 22.67 -0.84 12.31
N LEU A 258 21.79 0.18 12.25
CA LEU A 258 22.09 1.51 12.84
C LEU A 258 22.29 1.46 14.35
N ALA A 259 21.50 0.64 15.06
CA ALA A 259 21.61 0.48 16.51
C ALA A 259 22.98 -0.09 16.95
N SER A 260 23.72 -0.73 16.05
CA SER A 260 25.05 -1.32 16.29
C SER A 260 26.19 -0.27 16.31
N GLY A 261 25.89 1.05 16.31
CA GLY A 261 26.90 2.11 16.46
C GLY A 261 27.47 2.64 15.13
N MET A 262 26.83 2.35 14.01
CA MET A 262 27.21 2.87 12.70
C MET A 262 27.05 4.40 12.65
N ASN A 263 28.09 5.10 12.19
CA ASN A 263 28.06 6.54 12.04
C ASN A 263 27.51 6.93 10.66
N VAL A 264 26.21 7.18 10.59
CA VAL A 264 25.53 7.68 9.38
C VAL A 264 25.09 9.13 9.55
N SER A 265 24.90 9.84 8.45
CA SER A 265 24.47 11.23 8.46
C SER A 265 23.09 11.40 9.14
N VAL A 266 22.87 12.57 9.75
CA VAL A 266 21.59 12.89 10.42
C VAL A 266 20.39 12.78 9.45
N PRO A 267 20.45 13.30 8.20
CA PRO A 267 19.38 13.15 7.23
C PRO A 267 19.05 11.68 6.93
N LEU A 268 20.04 10.81 6.75
CA LEU A 268 19.82 9.40 6.46
C LEU A 268 19.14 8.68 7.62
N ARG A 269 19.55 8.98 8.86
CA ARG A 269 18.93 8.43 10.07
C ARG A 269 17.48 8.89 10.19
N MET A 270 17.22 10.15 9.92
CA MET A 270 15.87 10.73 9.88
C MET A 270 14.99 10.01 8.85
N GLN A 271 15.49 9.82 7.62
CA GLN A 271 14.75 9.14 6.54
C GLN A 271 14.36 7.70 6.91
N LEU A 272 15.27 6.94 7.51
CA LEU A 272 14.97 5.56 7.93
C LEU A 272 13.93 5.51 9.04
N HIS A 273 14.04 6.38 10.05
CA HIS A 273 13.03 6.47 11.10
C HIS A 273 11.66 6.86 10.53
N PHE A 274 11.62 7.80 9.58
CA PHE A 274 10.41 8.21 8.90
C PHE A 274 9.80 7.07 8.08
N ALA A 275 10.61 6.39 7.27
CA ALA A 275 10.17 5.26 6.45
C ALA A 275 9.58 4.13 7.31
N PHE A 276 10.27 3.73 8.37
CA PHE A 276 9.77 2.73 9.32
C PHE A 276 8.45 3.17 9.97
N GLY A 277 8.38 4.44 10.37
CA GLY A 277 7.20 5.01 11.02
C GLY A 277 5.96 5.08 10.13
N LEU A 278 6.10 5.13 8.81
CA LEU A 278 4.96 5.14 7.89
C LEU A 278 4.40 3.75 7.57
N MET A 279 5.17 2.68 7.77
CA MET A 279 4.78 1.33 7.33
C MET A 279 3.48 0.82 7.94
N PRO A 280 3.12 1.10 9.20
CA PRO A 280 1.84 0.66 9.74
C PRO A 280 0.63 1.13 8.94
N ALA A 281 0.66 2.35 8.39
CA ALA A 281 -0.42 2.88 7.55
C ALA A 281 -0.71 2.01 6.30
N TYR A 282 0.24 1.20 5.87
CA TYR A 282 0.10 0.31 4.72
C TYR A 282 -0.02 -1.18 5.10
N THR A 283 0.51 -1.59 6.25
CA THR A 283 0.63 -3.00 6.64
C THR A 283 -0.26 -3.41 7.81
N MET A 284 -0.96 -2.46 8.45
CA MET A 284 -1.72 -2.67 9.70
C MET A 284 -0.86 -3.30 10.81
N SER A 285 0.44 -3.01 10.83
CA SER A 285 1.36 -3.47 11.88
C SER A 285 1.22 -2.60 13.15
N PRO A 286 1.77 -3.04 14.31
CA PRO A 286 1.65 -2.31 15.56
C PRO A 286 2.09 -0.85 15.48
N VAL A 287 1.28 0.06 16.02
CA VAL A 287 1.41 1.52 15.85
C VAL A 287 2.48 2.12 16.77
N GLU A 288 2.63 1.62 18.01
CA GLU A 288 3.50 2.25 19.02
C GLU A 288 4.99 2.32 18.64
N PRO A 289 5.63 1.26 18.08
CA PRO A 289 7.01 1.37 17.62
C PRO A 289 7.20 2.39 16.51
N ALA A 290 6.18 2.55 15.66
CA ALA A 290 6.19 3.49 14.56
C ALA A 290 6.04 4.95 15.03
N LYS A 291 5.15 5.22 15.99
CA LYS A 291 5.03 6.54 16.64
C LYS A 291 6.36 6.96 17.27
N ALA A 292 7.02 6.04 17.98
CA ALA A 292 8.33 6.30 18.57
C ALA A 292 9.41 6.59 17.50
N ALA A 293 9.37 5.91 16.36
CA ALA A 293 10.28 6.18 15.25
C ALA A 293 10.01 7.55 14.61
N LEU A 294 8.73 7.90 14.35
CA LEU A 294 8.37 9.23 13.84
C LEU A 294 8.77 10.35 14.80
N ALA A 295 8.62 10.16 16.11
CA ALA A 295 9.06 11.14 17.10
C ALA A 295 10.58 11.37 17.03
N LYS A 296 11.38 10.30 16.86
CA LYS A 296 12.84 10.42 16.63
C LYS A 296 13.15 11.12 15.31
N ALA A 297 12.43 10.78 14.24
CA ALA A 297 12.59 11.44 12.94
C ALA A 297 12.30 12.95 13.05
N LEU A 298 11.23 13.33 13.76
CA LEU A 298 10.87 14.73 13.96
C LEU A 298 11.97 15.51 14.69
N ALA A 299 12.49 14.97 15.78
CA ALA A 299 13.60 15.59 16.52
C ALA A 299 14.85 15.79 15.64
N LEU A 300 15.16 14.82 14.76
CA LEU A 300 16.26 14.95 13.80
C LEU A 300 15.97 16.01 12.72
N ALA A 301 14.72 16.07 12.21
CA ALA A 301 14.30 17.10 11.25
C ALA A 301 14.36 18.52 11.85
N GLU A 302 13.99 18.67 13.12
CA GLU A 302 14.12 19.92 13.86
C GLU A 302 15.59 20.32 14.05
N GLN A 303 16.45 19.37 14.40
CA GLN A 303 17.88 19.58 14.57
C GLN A 303 18.56 20.14 13.31
N ILE A 304 18.17 19.65 12.12
CA ILE A 304 18.75 20.12 10.84
C ILE A 304 17.97 21.29 10.23
N GLY A 305 16.84 21.68 10.81
CA GLY A 305 16.00 22.78 10.32
C GLY A 305 15.23 22.48 9.03
N ASP A 306 15.03 21.21 8.70
CA ASP A 306 14.31 20.77 7.50
C ASP A 306 12.80 20.86 7.71
N LEU A 307 12.19 21.96 7.26
CA LEU A 307 10.75 22.23 7.41
C LEU A 307 9.90 21.27 6.59
N GLN A 308 10.39 20.83 5.43
CA GLN A 308 9.67 19.91 4.57
C GLN A 308 9.56 18.53 5.24
N ALA A 309 10.67 18.03 5.75
CA ALA A 309 10.70 16.78 6.50
C ALA A 309 9.84 16.86 7.78
N GLN A 310 9.90 17.98 8.53
CA GLN A 310 9.05 18.20 9.69
C GLN A 310 7.56 18.09 9.32
N PHE A 311 7.14 18.71 8.21
CA PHE A 311 5.76 18.68 7.75
C PHE A 311 5.32 17.25 7.41
N GLN A 312 6.14 16.50 6.67
CA GLN A 312 5.86 15.12 6.28
C GLN A 312 5.79 14.17 7.49
N ILE A 313 6.71 14.31 8.43
CA ILE A 313 6.77 13.49 9.63
C ILE A 313 5.56 13.76 10.55
N LEU A 314 5.19 15.03 10.74
CA LEU A 314 4.00 15.42 11.48
C LEU A 314 2.72 14.90 10.82
N TRP A 315 2.66 14.91 9.49
CA TRP A 315 1.55 14.25 8.78
C TRP A 315 1.48 12.75 9.10
N GLY A 316 2.60 12.05 9.09
CA GLY A 316 2.68 10.64 9.48
C GLY A 316 2.21 10.41 10.93
N LEU A 317 2.63 11.26 11.87
CA LEU A 317 2.16 11.22 13.26
C LEU A 317 0.66 11.47 13.36
N TRP A 318 0.12 12.42 12.58
CA TRP A 318 -1.32 12.65 12.52
C TRP A 318 -2.06 11.41 12.03
N VAL A 319 -1.59 10.75 10.95
CA VAL A 319 -2.19 9.52 10.43
C VAL A 319 -2.23 8.45 11.52
N LEU A 320 -1.09 8.13 12.15
CA LEU A 320 -1.04 7.08 13.15
C LEU A 320 -1.91 7.38 14.39
N ASN A 321 -1.95 8.63 14.84
CA ASN A 321 -2.80 9.00 15.98
C ASN A 321 -4.30 8.98 15.61
N SER A 322 -4.66 9.41 14.40
CA SER A 322 -6.04 9.33 13.92
C SER A 322 -6.50 7.88 13.79
N GLU A 323 -5.69 7.04 13.15
CA GLU A 323 -6.03 5.63 12.90
C GLU A 323 -6.02 4.78 14.19
N SER A 324 -5.25 5.18 15.22
CA SER A 324 -5.32 4.57 16.55
C SER A 324 -6.41 5.15 17.46
N GLY A 325 -7.31 5.98 16.93
CA GLY A 325 -8.42 6.56 17.67
C GLY A 325 -8.02 7.66 18.67
N GLU A 326 -6.75 8.11 18.68
CA GLU A 326 -6.24 9.15 19.57
C GLU A 326 -6.52 10.56 19.03
N CYS A 327 -7.79 10.90 18.89
CA CYS A 327 -8.24 12.13 18.26
C CYS A 327 -7.75 13.41 18.97
N HIS A 328 -7.52 13.37 20.28
CA HIS A 328 -6.97 14.51 21.02
C HIS A 328 -5.51 14.78 20.61
N THR A 329 -4.70 13.73 20.54
CA THR A 329 -3.30 13.82 20.10
C THR A 329 -3.24 14.21 18.61
N ALA A 330 -4.07 13.61 17.76
CA ALA A 330 -4.19 13.97 16.35
C ALA A 330 -4.51 15.46 16.15
N TYR A 331 -5.44 16.02 16.95
CA TYR A 331 -5.76 17.46 16.91
C TYR A 331 -4.53 18.31 17.28
N SER A 332 -3.83 17.97 18.35
CA SER A 332 -2.60 18.67 18.77
C SER A 332 -1.53 18.64 17.66
N VAL A 333 -1.40 17.54 16.93
CA VAL A 333 -0.48 17.45 15.77
C VAL A 333 -0.92 18.40 14.65
N THR A 334 -2.23 18.63 14.42
CA THR A 334 -2.67 19.61 13.41
C THR A 334 -2.24 21.03 13.76
N GLU A 335 -2.18 21.40 15.05
CA GLU A 335 -1.67 22.70 15.49
C GLU A 335 -0.16 22.85 15.20
N GLN A 336 0.62 21.80 15.44
CA GLN A 336 2.05 21.79 15.08
C GLN A 336 2.24 21.88 13.57
N LEU A 337 1.48 21.11 12.79
CA LEU A 337 1.46 21.18 11.33
C LEU A 337 1.15 22.60 10.84
N ALA A 338 0.18 23.29 11.46
CA ALA A 338 -0.17 24.68 11.11
C ALA A 338 0.99 25.65 11.32
N LEU A 339 1.80 25.43 12.37
CA LEU A 339 3.00 26.24 12.61
C LEU A 339 4.06 26.02 11.54
N VAL A 340 4.32 24.76 11.18
CA VAL A 340 5.28 24.40 10.14
C VAL A 340 4.81 24.88 8.77
N ALA A 341 3.53 24.68 8.41
CA ALA A 341 2.94 25.11 7.13
C ALA A 341 3.10 26.62 6.90
N ARG A 342 2.89 27.44 7.94
CA ARG A 342 3.12 28.90 7.86
C ARG A 342 4.57 29.25 7.58
N ARG A 343 5.53 28.49 8.11
CA ARG A 343 6.97 28.69 7.84
C ARG A 343 7.38 28.21 6.46
N VAL A 344 6.76 27.15 5.97
CA VAL A 344 6.93 26.65 4.58
C VAL A 344 6.42 27.68 3.58
N GLY A 345 5.31 28.38 3.90
CA GLY A 345 4.75 29.45 3.05
C GLY A 345 3.98 28.96 1.83
N ASP A 346 3.72 27.65 1.70
CA ASP A 346 2.94 27.08 0.61
C ASP A 346 1.45 27.07 0.98
N PRO A 347 0.55 27.71 0.18
CA PRO A 347 -0.88 27.68 0.41
C PRO A 347 -1.48 26.27 0.44
N SER A 348 -0.93 25.32 -0.36
CA SER A 348 -1.41 23.95 -0.40
C SER A 348 -1.14 23.19 0.90
N ALA A 349 -0.02 23.48 1.58
CA ALA A 349 0.26 22.93 2.90
C ALA A 349 -0.77 23.40 3.94
N SER A 350 -1.15 24.68 3.89
CA SER A 350 -2.18 25.24 4.79
C SER A 350 -3.56 24.59 4.56
N LEU A 351 -3.96 24.38 3.30
CA LEU A 351 -5.21 23.69 2.97
C LEU A 351 -5.18 22.21 3.37
N MET A 352 -4.03 21.55 3.27
CA MET A 352 -3.86 20.18 3.79
C MET A 352 -4.07 20.15 5.31
N VAL A 353 -3.49 21.07 6.07
CA VAL A 353 -3.70 21.17 7.52
C VAL A 353 -5.17 21.38 7.85
N GLU A 354 -5.85 22.25 7.11
CA GLU A 354 -7.29 22.50 7.28
C GLU A 354 -8.12 21.22 7.06
N ARG A 355 -7.81 20.43 6.05
CA ARG A 355 -8.45 19.12 5.82
C ARG A 355 -8.20 18.16 6.99
N LEU A 356 -6.95 18.04 7.47
CA LEU A 356 -6.61 17.17 8.60
C LEU A 356 -7.36 17.59 9.87
N ARG A 357 -7.45 18.90 10.11
CA ARG A 357 -8.24 19.46 11.22
C ARG A 357 -9.72 19.13 11.09
N GLY A 358 -10.30 19.32 9.89
CA GLY A 358 -11.69 18.98 9.61
C GLY A 358 -12.00 17.50 9.86
N PHE A 359 -11.11 16.60 9.44
CA PHE A 359 -11.23 15.17 9.72
C PHE A 359 -11.25 14.90 11.24
N THR A 360 -10.28 15.43 11.97
CA THR A 360 -10.18 15.19 13.42
C THR A 360 -11.38 15.76 14.18
N LEU A 361 -11.85 16.96 13.81
CA LEU A 361 -13.08 17.55 14.38
C LEU A 361 -14.31 16.70 14.09
N GLN A 362 -14.40 16.12 12.88
CA GLN A 362 -15.50 15.21 12.54
C GLN A 362 -15.53 13.99 13.47
N MET A 363 -14.37 13.42 13.79
CA MET A 363 -14.25 12.29 14.72
C MET A 363 -14.59 12.67 16.16
N GLN A 364 -14.20 13.89 16.59
CA GLN A 364 -14.49 14.40 17.94
C GLN A 364 -15.94 14.84 18.15
N GLY A 365 -16.66 15.15 17.06
CA GLY A 365 -18.07 15.51 17.10
C GLY A 365 -18.46 16.97 16.83
N PRO A 366 -17.56 17.99 16.78
CA PRO A 366 -17.95 19.35 16.39
C PRO A 366 -18.23 19.47 14.89
N HIS A 367 -19.35 18.86 14.43
CA HIS A 367 -19.65 18.69 13.00
C HIS A 367 -19.76 20.01 12.22
N GLN A 368 -20.16 21.12 12.85
CA GLN A 368 -20.21 22.43 12.22
C GLN A 368 -18.80 22.92 11.85
N GLN A 369 -17.85 22.82 12.77
CA GLN A 369 -16.46 23.22 12.50
C GLN A 369 -15.81 22.30 11.48
N ALA A 370 -16.08 20.99 11.55
CA ALA A 370 -15.61 20.03 10.56
C ALA A 370 -16.13 20.35 9.15
N ARG A 371 -17.41 20.75 9.04
CA ARG A 371 -18.03 21.20 7.80
C ARG A 371 -17.33 22.44 7.24
N GLU A 372 -17.13 23.47 8.08
CA GLU A 372 -16.49 24.72 7.69
C GLU A 372 -15.08 24.49 7.12
N CYS A 373 -14.25 23.65 7.79
CA CYS A 373 -12.94 23.24 7.31
C CYS A 373 -13.04 22.54 5.94
N SER A 374 -13.95 21.58 5.82
CA SER A 374 -14.12 20.80 4.60
C SER A 374 -14.60 21.65 3.43
N GLU A 375 -15.60 22.54 3.65
CA GLU A 375 -16.08 23.49 2.64
C GLU A 375 -15.00 24.47 2.20
N HIS A 376 -14.16 24.93 3.14
CA HIS A 376 -13.03 25.81 2.80
C HIS A 376 -12.06 25.13 1.86
N VAL A 377 -11.66 23.89 2.17
CA VAL A 377 -10.77 23.10 1.30
C VAL A 377 -11.40 22.84 -0.07
N VAL A 378 -12.66 22.36 -0.10
CA VAL A 378 -13.38 22.08 -1.37
C VAL A 378 -13.42 23.30 -2.28
N ARG A 379 -13.58 24.51 -1.71
CA ARG A 379 -13.73 25.76 -2.44
C ARG A 379 -12.40 26.33 -2.95
N HIS A 380 -11.31 26.15 -2.21
CA HIS A 380 -10.04 26.83 -2.48
C HIS A 380 -8.92 25.91 -2.95
N TYR A 381 -9.07 24.58 -2.79
CA TYR A 381 -8.02 23.66 -3.21
C TYR A 381 -7.91 23.56 -4.72
N THR A 382 -6.71 23.84 -5.20
CA THR A 382 -6.27 23.50 -6.56
C THR A 382 -5.17 22.46 -6.44
N ALA A 383 -5.20 21.44 -7.30
CA ALA A 383 -4.15 20.41 -7.27
C ALA A 383 -2.79 21.09 -7.45
N PRO A 384 -1.81 20.86 -6.56
CA PRO A 384 -0.52 21.51 -6.63
C PRO A 384 0.21 21.12 -7.91
N THR A 385 0.81 22.11 -8.56
CA THR A 385 1.74 21.90 -9.69
C THR A 385 3.01 21.20 -9.25
N ASP A 386 3.45 21.45 -8.02
CA ASP A 386 4.54 20.72 -7.37
C ASP A 386 3.97 19.59 -6.50
N ARG A 387 4.09 18.35 -7.01
CA ARG A 387 3.58 17.16 -6.34
C ARG A 387 4.42 16.70 -5.14
N ARG A 388 5.52 17.37 -4.81
CA ARG A 388 6.42 16.97 -3.71
C ARG A 388 5.75 17.00 -2.34
N LEU A 389 4.86 17.96 -2.09
CA LEU A 389 4.06 18.04 -0.85
C LEU A 389 3.00 16.93 -0.75
N THR A 390 2.54 16.41 -1.89
CA THR A 390 1.53 15.36 -1.95
C THR A 390 2.12 13.98 -2.22
N ALA A 391 3.42 13.88 -2.51
CA ALA A 391 4.08 12.64 -2.92
C ALA A 391 3.96 11.51 -1.88
N TRP A 392 3.94 11.83 -0.61
CA TRP A 392 3.80 10.85 0.47
C TRP A 392 2.35 10.59 0.87
N GLY A 393 1.46 11.55 0.70
CA GLY A 393 0.04 11.42 1.02
C GLY A 393 -0.80 10.81 -0.10
N GLN A 394 -0.31 10.73 -1.33
CA GLN A 394 -0.92 10.15 -2.54
C GLN A 394 -2.46 10.33 -2.69
N PHE A 395 -3.07 11.23 -1.91
CA PHE A 395 -4.49 11.52 -1.89
C PHE A 395 -4.76 12.91 -2.46
N ASP A 396 -5.78 13.02 -3.28
CA ASP A 396 -6.32 14.33 -3.63
C ASP A 396 -7.04 14.93 -2.42
N GLN A 397 -6.57 16.09 -1.97
CA GLN A 397 -7.07 16.71 -0.74
C GLN A 397 -8.54 17.14 -0.87
N ARG A 398 -9.00 17.51 -2.07
CA ARG A 398 -10.39 17.89 -2.32
C ARG A 398 -11.32 16.67 -2.28
N VAL A 399 -10.87 15.52 -2.80
CA VAL A 399 -11.61 14.25 -2.70
C VAL A 399 -11.90 13.91 -1.24
N LEU A 400 -10.87 13.95 -0.38
CA LEU A 400 -11.04 13.64 1.04
C LEU A 400 -11.83 14.71 1.79
N ALA A 401 -11.67 15.98 1.43
CA ALA A 401 -12.49 17.05 2.02
C ALA A 401 -13.97 16.88 1.68
N ARG A 402 -14.31 16.47 0.44
CA ARG A 402 -15.69 16.14 0.05
C ARG A 402 -16.25 14.95 0.83
N ALA A 403 -15.42 13.91 1.05
CA ALA A 403 -15.82 12.75 1.84
C ALA A 403 -16.17 13.15 3.28
N MET A 404 -15.35 14.00 3.90
CA MET A 404 -15.64 14.52 5.25
C MET A 404 -16.84 15.48 5.25
N LEU A 405 -16.98 16.30 4.20
CA LEU A 405 -18.15 17.17 4.06
C LEU A 405 -19.45 16.38 3.96
N ALA A 406 -19.45 15.27 3.20
CA ALA A 406 -20.61 14.39 3.10
C ALA A 406 -21.03 13.86 4.49
N ARG A 407 -20.07 13.40 5.29
CA ARG A 407 -20.35 12.94 6.66
C ARG A 407 -20.88 14.07 7.54
N ALA A 408 -20.25 15.25 7.55
CA ALA A 408 -20.68 16.39 8.34
C ALA A 408 -22.12 16.83 7.99
N LEU A 409 -22.44 16.86 6.70
CA LEU A 409 -23.78 17.18 6.20
C LEU A 409 -24.81 16.15 6.68
N TRP A 410 -24.50 14.84 6.61
CA TRP A 410 -25.41 13.82 7.08
C TRP A 410 -25.69 13.96 8.60
N PHE A 411 -24.64 14.15 9.42
CA PHE A 411 -24.83 14.36 10.86
C PHE A 411 -25.72 15.58 11.15
N GLN A 412 -25.62 16.64 10.33
CA GLN A 412 -26.42 17.85 10.46
C GLN A 412 -27.85 17.73 9.89
N GLY A 413 -28.21 16.58 9.31
CA GLY A 413 -29.55 16.31 8.78
C GLY A 413 -29.72 16.63 7.29
N TYR A 414 -28.66 16.93 6.56
CA TYR A 414 -28.66 17.21 5.11
C TYR A 414 -28.32 15.95 4.31
N ALA A 415 -29.24 14.98 4.28
CA ALA A 415 -29.01 13.66 3.69
C ALA A 415 -28.80 13.69 2.18
N GLU A 416 -29.57 14.53 1.44
CA GLU A 416 -29.48 14.65 -0.02
C GLU A 416 -28.17 15.33 -0.43
N GLN A 417 -27.80 16.42 0.25
CA GLN A 417 -26.52 17.09 0.05
C GLN A 417 -25.33 16.16 0.40
N ALA A 418 -25.46 15.33 1.42
CA ALA A 418 -24.45 14.35 1.80
C ALA A 418 -24.20 13.33 0.67
N MET A 419 -25.28 12.80 0.09
CA MET A 419 -25.21 11.88 -1.06
C MET A 419 -24.55 12.54 -2.28
N ASP A 420 -24.89 13.80 -2.57
CA ASP A 420 -24.28 14.56 -3.66
C ASP A 420 -22.77 14.76 -3.45
N GLN A 421 -22.33 15.13 -2.25
CA GLN A 421 -20.91 15.26 -1.96
C GLN A 421 -20.18 13.93 -2.03
N ALA A 422 -20.79 12.83 -1.59
CA ALA A 422 -20.23 11.48 -1.71
C ALA A 422 -20.01 11.09 -3.18
N ARG A 423 -21.02 11.30 -4.04
CA ARG A 423 -20.92 11.06 -5.49
C ARG A 423 -19.82 11.91 -6.13
N LEU A 424 -19.79 13.21 -5.84
CA LEU A 424 -18.78 14.13 -6.36
C LEU A 424 -17.36 13.74 -5.89
N SER A 425 -17.20 13.25 -4.66
CA SER A 425 -15.92 12.74 -4.16
C SER A 425 -15.39 11.60 -5.01
N LEU A 426 -16.25 10.61 -5.34
CA LEU A 426 -15.86 9.47 -6.17
C LEU A 426 -15.57 9.88 -7.62
N GLU A 427 -16.40 10.74 -8.22
CA GLU A 427 -16.18 11.25 -9.57
C GLU A 427 -14.83 11.98 -9.72
N GLU A 428 -14.49 12.83 -8.74
CA GLU A 428 -13.20 13.52 -8.72
C GLU A 428 -12.04 12.53 -8.52
N ALA A 429 -12.18 11.55 -7.63
CA ALA A 429 -11.19 10.52 -7.42
C ALA A 429 -10.90 9.72 -8.70
N GLN A 430 -11.95 9.36 -9.45
CA GLN A 430 -11.84 8.66 -10.73
C GLN A 430 -11.13 9.50 -11.80
N ARG A 431 -11.40 10.82 -11.86
CA ARG A 431 -10.72 11.75 -12.81
C ARG A 431 -9.22 11.87 -12.52
N THR A 432 -8.81 11.81 -11.23
CA THR A 432 -7.40 11.87 -10.87
C THR A 432 -6.66 10.57 -11.15
N ASN A 433 -7.39 9.46 -11.34
CA ASN A 433 -6.88 8.09 -11.47
C ASN A 433 -5.96 7.65 -10.31
N PHE A 434 -6.08 8.29 -9.15
CA PHE A 434 -5.37 7.91 -7.94
C PHE A 434 -6.18 6.85 -7.18
N LEU A 435 -5.70 5.60 -7.21
CA LEU A 435 -6.41 4.48 -6.57
C LEU A 435 -6.62 4.65 -5.08
N LEU A 436 -5.65 5.27 -4.37
CA LEU A 436 -5.81 5.59 -2.95
C LEU A 436 -6.97 6.56 -2.73
N SER A 437 -7.11 7.58 -3.57
CA SER A 437 -8.25 8.52 -3.50
C SER A 437 -9.57 7.82 -3.82
N ILE A 438 -9.59 6.88 -4.77
CA ILE A 438 -10.79 6.10 -5.11
C ILE A 438 -11.19 5.21 -3.92
N GLY A 439 -10.23 4.48 -3.32
CA GLY A 439 -10.48 3.63 -2.16
C GLY A 439 -11.04 4.42 -0.97
N GLU A 440 -10.48 5.59 -0.68
CA GLU A 440 -10.97 6.46 0.39
C GLU A 440 -12.35 7.07 0.08
N ALA A 441 -12.61 7.50 -1.15
CA ALA A 441 -13.92 8.00 -1.54
C ALA A 441 -15.00 6.91 -1.42
N LEU A 442 -14.68 5.67 -1.80
CA LEU A 442 -15.59 4.53 -1.64
C LEU A 442 -15.84 4.22 -0.15
N ARG A 443 -14.76 4.14 0.65
CA ARG A 443 -14.84 3.78 2.07
C ARG A 443 -15.57 4.82 2.91
N VAL A 444 -15.14 6.08 2.82
CA VAL A 444 -15.54 7.14 3.76
C VAL A 444 -16.78 7.91 3.29
N ALA A 445 -16.96 8.01 1.97
CA ALA A 445 -18.09 8.76 1.43
C ALA A 445 -19.19 7.82 0.93
N VAL A 446 -18.96 7.12 -0.19
CA VAL A 446 -20.06 6.46 -0.91
C VAL A 446 -20.69 5.34 -0.10
N SER A 447 -19.88 4.37 0.39
CA SER A 447 -20.42 3.22 1.12
C SER A 447 -21.06 3.63 2.44
N ASP A 448 -20.40 4.52 3.18
CA ASP A 448 -20.88 4.90 4.50
C ASP A 448 -22.13 5.79 4.43
N ILE A 449 -22.15 6.80 3.57
CA ILE A 449 -23.34 7.64 3.38
C ILE A 449 -24.51 6.84 2.83
N ALA A 450 -24.28 5.90 1.91
CA ALA A 450 -25.33 5.01 1.41
C ALA A 450 -25.94 4.14 2.54
N LEU A 451 -25.10 3.58 3.44
CA LEU A 451 -25.59 2.88 4.63
C LEU A 451 -26.35 3.78 5.59
N MET A 452 -25.88 5.00 5.82
CA MET A 452 -26.50 5.97 6.72
C MET A 452 -27.84 6.49 6.20
N THR A 453 -28.02 6.60 4.88
CA THR A 453 -29.27 7.06 4.24
C THR A 453 -30.24 5.94 3.91
N GLY A 454 -29.76 4.68 3.95
CA GLY A 454 -30.55 3.49 3.66
C GLY A 454 -30.57 3.10 2.19
N ASP A 455 -29.69 3.63 1.37
CA ASP A 455 -29.47 3.19 -0.02
C ASP A 455 -28.57 1.94 -0.04
N LEU A 456 -29.20 0.79 0.28
CA LEU A 456 -28.48 -0.47 0.45
C LEU A 456 -27.95 -1.05 -0.86
N GLU A 457 -28.47 -0.62 -2.00
CA GLU A 457 -27.98 -1.04 -3.32
C GLU A 457 -26.65 -0.35 -3.64
N THR A 458 -26.59 0.97 -3.52
CA THR A 458 -25.35 1.73 -3.69
C THR A 458 -24.29 1.30 -2.67
N ALA A 459 -24.68 1.02 -1.43
CA ALA A 459 -23.76 0.50 -0.42
C ALA A 459 -23.14 -0.83 -0.84
N ASP A 460 -23.93 -1.79 -1.31
CA ASP A 460 -23.46 -3.12 -1.73
C ASP A 460 -22.49 -3.02 -2.93
N GLN A 461 -22.85 -2.24 -3.95
CA GLN A 461 -22.03 -2.03 -5.14
C GLN A 461 -20.69 -1.37 -4.79
N SER A 462 -20.71 -0.32 -3.98
CA SER A 462 -19.50 0.42 -3.59
C SER A 462 -18.57 -0.39 -2.68
N ILE A 463 -19.10 -1.20 -1.76
CA ILE A 463 -18.33 -2.12 -0.93
C ILE A 463 -17.70 -3.21 -1.80
N THR A 464 -18.40 -3.73 -2.80
CA THR A 464 -17.85 -4.73 -3.73
C THR A 464 -16.68 -4.15 -4.52
N LEU A 465 -16.82 -2.94 -5.06
CA LEU A 465 -15.74 -2.26 -5.76
C LEU A 465 -14.53 -1.98 -4.84
N LEU A 466 -14.77 -1.66 -3.57
CA LEU A 466 -13.70 -1.49 -2.58
C LEU A 466 -12.90 -2.79 -2.38
N PHE A 467 -13.56 -3.96 -2.36
CA PHE A 467 -12.88 -5.26 -2.30
C PHE A 467 -12.04 -5.56 -3.54
N GLU A 468 -12.53 -5.23 -4.73
CA GLU A 468 -11.77 -5.40 -5.98
C GLU A 468 -10.48 -4.58 -5.95
N ILE A 469 -10.55 -3.32 -5.51
CA ILE A 469 -9.38 -2.45 -5.35
C ILE A 469 -8.44 -3.00 -4.26
N ALA A 470 -8.96 -3.41 -3.11
CA ALA A 470 -8.16 -3.96 -2.02
C ALA A 470 -7.38 -5.20 -2.46
N THR A 471 -8.00 -6.09 -3.23
CA THR A 471 -7.39 -7.32 -3.74
C THR A 471 -6.36 -7.03 -4.84
N SER A 472 -6.71 -6.21 -5.84
CA SER A 472 -5.83 -5.90 -6.97
C SER A 472 -4.57 -5.15 -6.58
N ARG A 473 -4.58 -4.45 -5.43
CA ARG A 473 -3.48 -3.64 -4.93
C ARG A 473 -2.81 -4.16 -3.67
N ASN A 474 -3.19 -5.36 -3.22
CA ASN A 474 -2.70 -5.94 -1.97
C ASN A 474 -2.75 -4.93 -0.80
N ALA A 475 -3.91 -4.26 -0.65
CA ALA A 475 -4.13 -3.22 0.34
C ALA A 475 -5.02 -3.75 1.49
N PRO A 476 -4.44 -4.38 2.52
CA PRO A 476 -5.18 -5.05 3.59
C PRO A 476 -6.09 -4.10 4.37
N PHE A 477 -5.69 -2.84 4.51
CA PHE A 477 -6.46 -1.79 5.17
C PHE A 477 -7.87 -1.66 4.59
N TRP A 478 -8.00 -1.48 3.26
CA TRP A 478 -9.33 -1.36 2.64
C TRP A 478 -10.12 -2.67 2.68
N GLY A 479 -9.43 -3.82 2.67
CA GLY A 479 -10.08 -5.11 2.83
C GLY A 479 -10.77 -5.25 4.18
N ILE A 480 -10.10 -4.86 5.27
CA ILE A 480 -10.64 -4.90 6.63
C ILE A 480 -11.84 -3.95 6.77
N PHE A 481 -11.68 -2.68 6.35
CA PHE A 481 -12.79 -1.72 6.39
C PHE A 481 -13.95 -2.14 5.49
N GLY A 482 -13.67 -2.68 4.30
CA GLY A 482 -14.69 -3.24 3.43
C GLY A 482 -15.50 -4.35 4.12
N ARG A 483 -14.85 -5.23 4.90
CA ARG A 483 -15.54 -6.27 5.68
C ARG A 483 -16.34 -5.69 6.84
N CYS A 484 -15.84 -4.66 7.54
CA CYS A 484 -16.63 -3.95 8.56
C CYS A 484 -17.89 -3.31 7.96
N LEU A 485 -17.78 -2.62 6.82
CA LEU A 485 -18.92 -2.04 6.09
C LEU A 485 -19.88 -3.13 5.59
N ARG A 486 -19.37 -4.26 5.11
CA ARG A 486 -20.18 -5.43 4.73
C ARG A 486 -20.94 -6.01 5.93
N GLY A 487 -20.27 -6.12 7.08
CA GLY A 487 -20.92 -6.55 8.33
C GLY A 487 -22.04 -5.60 8.76
N LYS A 488 -21.82 -4.28 8.70
CA LYS A 488 -22.85 -3.25 8.95
C LYS A 488 -24.03 -3.38 7.98
N LEU A 489 -23.77 -3.58 6.67
CA LEU A 489 -24.81 -3.81 5.65
C LEU A 489 -25.66 -5.05 5.96
N LEU A 490 -25.03 -6.17 6.33
CA LEU A 490 -25.72 -7.41 6.69
C LEU A 490 -26.63 -7.22 7.91
N VAL A 491 -26.15 -6.52 8.94
CA VAL A 491 -26.96 -6.18 10.13
C VAL A 491 -28.18 -5.36 9.73
N ILE A 492 -28.01 -4.33 8.89
CA ILE A 492 -29.13 -3.49 8.40
C ILE A 492 -30.15 -4.31 7.59
N ARG A 493 -29.70 -5.33 6.85
CA ARG A 493 -30.56 -6.27 6.10
C ARG A 493 -31.26 -7.30 6.99
N GLY A 494 -30.93 -7.36 8.30
CA GLY A 494 -31.48 -8.35 9.23
C GLY A 494 -30.73 -9.68 9.26
N GLU A 495 -29.61 -9.78 8.56
CA GLU A 495 -28.71 -10.94 8.53
C GLU A 495 -27.77 -10.92 9.73
N PHE A 496 -28.34 -10.88 10.94
CA PHE A 496 -27.65 -10.57 12.18
C PHE A 496 -26.48 -11.51 12.49
N ALA A 497 -26.65 -12.83 12.29
CA ALA A 497 -25.61 -13.81 12.62
C ALA A 497 -24.34 -13.60 11.77
N GLN A 498 -24.51 -13.40 10.46
CA GLN A 498 -23.39 -13.21 9.55
C GLN A 498 -22.74 -11.84 9.78
N GLY A 499 -23.55 -10.78 9.94
CA GLY A 499 -23.08 -9.43 10.18
C GLY A 499 -22.28 -9.30 11.47
N SER A 500 -22.78 -9.84 12.60
CA SER A 500 -22.09 -9.80 13.90
C SER A 500 -20.81 -10.62 13.90
N ALA A 501 -20.80 -11.81 13.27
CA ALA A 501 -19.60 -12.64 13.18
C ALA A 501 -18.48 -11.92 12.39
N LEU A 502 -18.85 -11.29 11.26
CA LEU A 502 -17.90 -10.56 10.44
C LEU A 502 -17.33 -9.34 11.17
N LEU A 503 -18.20 -8.52 11.77
CA LEU A 503 -17.78 -7.36 12.59
C LEU A 503 -16.90 -7.79 13.76
N GLY A 504 -17.27 -8.83 14.49
CA GLY A 504 -16.51 -9.33 15.63
C GLY A 504 -15.07 -9.72 15.26
N THR A 505 -14.91 -10.45 14.17
CA THR A 505 -13.58 -10.86 13.66
C THR A 505 -12.70 -9.66 13.33
N GLU A 506 -13.24 -8.69 12.58
CA GLU A 506 -12.46 -7.54 12.13
C GLU A 506 -12.17 -6.55 13.26
N LEU A 507 -13.12 -6.31 14.15
CA LEU A 507 -12.91 -5.41 15.29
C LEU A 507 -11.89 -5.97 16.28
N GLU A 508 -11.89 -7.29 16.52
CA GLU A 508 -10.86 -7.94 17.33
C GLU A 508 -9.47 -7.83 16.69
N PHE A 509 -9.39 -7.98 15.37
CA PHE A 509 -8.13 -7.76 14.64
C PHE A 509 -7.64 -6.31 14.78
N CYS A 510 -8.51 -5.32 14.53
CA CYS A 510 -8.17 -3.90 14.65
C CYS A 510 -7.70 -3.54 16.06
N GLU A 511 -8.35 -4.06 17.08
CA GLU A 511 -7.97 -3.83 18.48
C GLU A 511 -6.57 -4.39 18.79
N ARG A 512 -6.31 -5.64 18.40
CA ARG A 512 -4.99 -6.27 18.60
C ARG A 512 -3.87 -5.58 17.84
N ALA A 513 -4.17 -5.06 16.66
CA ALA A 513 -3.21 -4.33 15.84
C ALA A 513 -3.01 -2.86 16.27
N GLY A 514 -3.86 -2.32 17.16
CA GLY A 514 -3.83 -0.93 17.59
C GLY A 514 -4.44 0.05 16.59
N TRP A 515 -5.45 -0.37 15.82
CA TRP A 515 -6.14 0.39 14.77
C TRP A 515 -7.64 0.57 15.02
N PRO A 516 -8.08 1.13 16.15
CA PRO A 516 -9.48 1.24 16.50
C PRO A 516 -10.20 2.46 15.86
N ILE A 517 -9.75 2.95 14.70
CA ILE A 517 -10.47 4.03 14.01
C ILE A 517 -11.87 3.58 13.58
N TRP A 518 -12.87 4.48 13.70
CA TRP A 518 -14.28 4.22 13.45
C TRP A 518 -14.87 3.12 14.36
N TYR A 519 -14.13 2.78 15.42
CA TYR A 519 -14.49 1.71 16.34
C TYR A 519 -15.87 1.96 17.01
N PRO A 520 -16.18 3.17 17.50
CA PRO A 520 -17.50 3.47 18.07
C PRO A 520 -18.66 3.26 17.10
N GLU A 521 -18.46 3.58 15.82
CA GLU A 521 -19.47 3.37 14.78
C GLU A 521 -19.75 1.89 14.52
N PHE A 522 -18.69 1.11 14.32
CA PHE A 522 -18.83 -0.33 14.06
C PHE A 522 -19.30 -1.09 15.32
N MET A 523 -18.98 -0.61 16.51
CA MET A 523 -19.54 -1.13 17.76
C MET A 523 -21.05 -0.91 17.87
N CYS A 524 -21.59 0.21 17.35
CA CYS A 524 -23.03 0.39 17.23
C CYS A 524 -23.66 -0.70 16.35
N ALA A 525 -23.10 -0.93 15.16
CA ALA A 525 -23.61 -1.96 14.23
C ALA A 525 -23.51 -3.37 14.81
N MET A 526 -22.41 -3.70 15.49
CA MET A 526 -22.24 -4.99 16.15
C MET A 526 -23.25 -5.19 17.28
N ALA A 527 -23.47 -4.16 18.11
CA ALA A 527 -24.45 -4.21 19.19
C ALA A 527 -25.88 -4.39 18.66
N GLU A 528 -26.23 -3.73 17.55
CA GLU A 528 -27.53 -3.94 16.88
C GLU A 528 -27.69 -5.37 16.35
N GLY A 529 -26.65 -5.94 15.75
CA GLY A 529 -26.62 -7.32 15.29
C GLY A 529 -26.82 -8.33 16.43
N LEU A 530 -26.05 -8.20 17.52
CA LEU A 530 -26.18 -9.03 18.72
C LEU A 530 -27.57 -8.89 19.37
N ALA A 531 -28.11 -7.68 19.42
CA ALA A 531 -29.45 -7.44 19.92
C ALA A 531 -30.53 -8.10 19.03
N GLY A 532 -30.30 -8.16 17.71
CA GLY A 532 -31.16 -8.88 16.74
C GLY A 532 -31.15 -10.39 16.95
N LEU A 533 -30.05 -10.96 17.44
CA LEU A 533 -29.92 -12.37 17.84
C LEU A 533 -30.50 -12.68 19.22
N GLY A 534 -30.89 -11.66 20.00
CA GLY A 534 -31.33 -11.82 21.38
C GLY A 534 -30.18 -11.86 22.40
N GLU A 535 -28.96 -11.66 21.99
CA GLU A 535 -27.73 -11.66 22.83
C GLU A 535 -27.56 -10.31 23.54
N ILE A 536 -28.57 -9.95 24.36
CA ILE A 536 -28.69 -8.59 24.93
C ILE A 536 -27.53 -8.25 25.88
N ALA A 537 -27.01 -9.21 26.63
CA ALA A 537 -25.91 -9.00 27.56
C ALA A 537 -24.61 -8.65 26.81
N GLU A 538 -24.30 -9.36 25.72
CA GLU A 538 -23.15 -9.14 24.87
C GLU A 538 -23.28 -7.83 24.07
N ALA A 539 -24.47 -7.53 23.54
CA ALA A 539 -24.76 -6.26 22.90
C ALA A 539 -24.47 -5.09 23.86
N ARG A 540 -24.87 -5.21 25.12
CA ARG A 540 -24.59 -4.17 26.13
C ARG A 540 -23.11 -4.03 26.45
N ALA A 541 -22.40 -5.14 26.62
CA ALA A 541 -20.95 -5.13 26.81
C ALA A 541 -20.22 -4.45 25.62
N THR A 542 -20.68 -4.71 24.40
CA THR A 542 -20.19 -4.06 23.18
C THR A 542 -20.39 -2.55 23.20
N VAL A 543 -21.56 -2.07 23.59
CA VAL A 543 -21.85 -0.63 23.73
C VAL A 543 -20.97 0.02 24.79
N GLU A 544 -20.81 -0.61 25.96
CA GLU A 544 -19.94 -0.07 27.04
C GLU A 544 -18.47 -0.01 26.58
N LYS A 545 -18.00 -1.00 25.85
CA LYS A 545 -16.66 -1.00 25.24
C LYS A 545 -16.49 0.15 24.24
N GLY A 546 -17.50 0.40 23.39
CA GLY A 546 -17.50 1.54 22.45
C GLY A 546 -17.45 2.88 23.16
N LEU A 547 -18.23 3.06 24.24
CA LEU A 547 -18.22 4.29 25.05
C LEU A 547 -16.86 4.50 25.74
N ALA A 548 -16.28 3.45 26.32
CA ALA A 548 -14.96 3.51 26.94
C ALA A 548 -13.86 3.89 25.95
N SER A 549 -13.89 3.32 24.75
CA SER A 549 -12.97 3.67 23.66
C SER A 549 -13.12 5.14 23.24
N ALA A 550 -14.36 5.63 23.09
CA ALA A 550 -14.64 7.02 22.74
C ALA A 550 -14.15 8.01 23.79
N ASP A 551 -14.25 7.66 25.07
CA ASP A 551 -13.77 8.50 26.18
C ASP A 551 -12.24 8.53 26.25
N HIS A 552 -11.57 7.39 26.02
CA HIS A 552 -10.12 7.29 26.04
C HIS A 552 -9.47 8.04 24.87
N GLY A 553 -9.91 7.77 23.65
CA GLY A 553 -9.30 8.30 22.43
C GLY A 553 -9.85 9.65 21.95
N GLY A 554 -11.06 10.00 22.38
CA GLY A 554 -11.75 11.22 21.96
C GLY A 554 -12.53 11.10 20.67
N GLU A 555 -12.76 9.90 20.13
CA GLU A 555 -13.63 9.64 18.98
C GLU A 555 -15.10 9.61 19.41
N ARG A 556 -15.73 10.77 19.47
CA ARG A 556 -17.03 10.97 20.12
C ARG A 556 -18.21 11.15 19.19
N SER A 557 -18.01 11.14 17.87
CA SER A 557 -19.09 11.40 16.90
C SER A 557 -20.29 10.46 17.06
N TYR A 558 -20.06 9.19 17.40
CA TYR A 558 -21.10 8.18 17.62
C TYR A 558 -21.52 7.98 19.09
N CYS A 559 -21.02 8.77 20.05
CA CYS A 559 -21.46 8.68 21.45
C CYS A 559 -22.98 8.83 21.63
N PRO A 560 -23.70 9.72 20.89
CA PRO A 560 -25.17 9.78 21.02
C PRO A 560 -25.83 8.45 20.64
N GLU A 561 -25.35 7.76 19.60
CA GLU A 561 -25.92 6.50 19.14
C GLU A 561 -25.62 5.36 20.11
N LEU A 562 -24.39 5.26 20.63
CA LEU A 562 -24.05 4.30 21.68
C LEU A 562 -24.92 4.46 22.94
N LEU A 563 -25.12 5.71 23.38
CA LEU A 563 -26.03 6.00 24.53
C LEU A 563 -27.47 5.60 24.21
N ARG A 564 -27.97 5.90 22.99
CA ARG A 564 -29.29 5.50 22.54
C ARG A 564 -29.44 3.97 22.56
N LEU A 565 -28.49 3.26 21.98
CA LEU A 565 -28.50 1.80 21.96
C LEU A 565 -28.47 1.20 23.38
N ARG A 566 -27.67 1.77 24.29
CA ARG A 566 -27.64 1.35 25.69
C ARG A 566 -29.03 1.46 26.33
N GLY A 567 -29.71 2.55 26.12
CA GLY A 567 -31.09 2.75 26.58
C GLY A 567 -32.07 1.73 25.99
N GLU A 568 -31.99 1.45 24.70
CA GLU A 568 -32.82 0.43 24.02
C GLU A 568 -32.57 -0.98 24.59
N LEU A 569 -31.31 -1.33 24.85
CA LEU A 569 -30.94 -2.62 25.43
C LEU A 569 -31.41 -2.77 26.88
N LEU A 570 -31.38 -1.69 27.66
CA LEU A 570 -31.95 -1.66 29.00
C LEU A 570 -33.45 -1.94 28.98
N LEU A 571 -34.21 -1.36 28.03
CA LEU A 571 -35.64 -1.65 27.88
C LEU A 571 -35.93 -3.12 27.54
N ARG A 572 -35.10 -3.75 26.75
CA ARG A 572 -35.24 -5.18 26.39
C ARG A 572 -34.92 -6.15 27.55
N GLN A 573 -34.05 -5.73 28.49
CA GLN A 573 -33.72 -6.52 29.70
C GLN A 573 -34.73 -6.34 30.81
N ALA A 574 -35.41 -5.19 30.87
CA ALA A 574 -36.19 -4.74 32.03
C ALA A 574 -37.68 -5.13 31.96
N ILE A 575 -38.00 -6.42 31.73
CA ILE A 575 -39.38 -6.88 31.92
C ILE A 575 -39.73 -6.74 33.39
N GLY A 576 -40.46 -5.64 33.74
CA GLY A 576 -40.93 -5.34 35.10
C GLY A 576 -40.03 -4.45 35.96
N GLN A 577 -38.99 -3.84 35.42
CA GLN A 577 -38.11 -2.89 36.14
C GLN A 577 -38.37 -1.40 35.77
N PRO A 578 -37.99 -0.42 36.60
CA PRO A 578 -38.20 0.99 36.29
C PRO A 578 -37.42 1.45 35.07
N TRP A 579 -38.08 2.13 34.14
CA TRP A 579 -37.51 2.65 32.88
C TRP A 579 -36.54 3.83 33.06
N SER A 580 -36.18 4.19 34.30
CA SER A 580 -35.36 5.36 34.63
C SER A 580 -33.96 5.34 34.00
N GLY A 581 -33.32 4.18 33.91
CA GLY A 581 -31.99 4.04 33.28
C GLY A 581 -32.03 4.33 31.79
N ALA A 582 -33.00 3.75 31.06
CA ALA A 582 -33.18 4.00 29.63
C ALA A 582 -33.51 5.46 29.31
N GLU A 583 -34.36 6.09 30.14
CA GLU A 583 -34.70 7.52 30.04
C GLU A 583 -33.47 8.41 30.23
N GLN A 584 -32.63 8.09 31.20
CA GLN A 584 -31.37 8.81 31.43
C GLN A 584 -30.44 8.71 30.22
N ASP A 585 -30.30 7.53 29.62
CA ASP A 585 -29.45 7.31 28.45
C ASP A 585 -29.98 8.05 27.23
N PHE A 586 -31.28 7.99 26.92
CA PHE A 586 -31.86 8.74 25.80
C PHE A 586 -31.73 10.26 26.00
N SER A 587 -31.91 10.74 27.24
CA SER A 587 -31.70 12.15 27.55
C SER A 587 -30.23 12.56 27.44
N ALA A 588 -29.30 11.68 27.80
CA ALA A 588 -27.87 11.90 27.60
C ALA A 588 -27.51 11.92 26.10
N ALA A 589 -28.06 11.00 25.33
CA ALA A 589 -27.88 10.95 23.86
C ALA A 589 -28.33 12.26 23.20
N LEU A 590 -29.53 12.76 23.56
CA LEU A 590 -30.06 14.04 23.09
C LEU A 590 -29.13 15.21 23.44
N ARG A 591 -28.64 15.28 24.69
CA ARG A 591 -27.75 16.37 25.13
C ARG A 591 -26.42 16.34 24.35
N VAL A 592 -25.85 15.15 24.11
CA VAL A 592 -24.60 15.03 23.38
C VAL A 592 -24.80 15.38 21.90
N ALA A 593 -25.85 14.85 21.25
CA ALA A 593 -26.17 15.14 19.85
C ALA A 593 -26.37 16.66 19.60
N ARG A 594 -27.09 17.35 20.50
CA ARG A 594 -27.28 18.82 20.45
C ARG A 594 -25.97 19.58 20.54
N ARG A 595 -25.09 19.21 21.47
CA ARG A 595 -23.76 19.84 21.60
C ARG A 595 -22.88 19.65 20.37
N GLN A 596 -23.01 18.51 19.69
CA GLN A 596 -22.29 18.20 18.47
C GLN A 596 -22.91 18.84 17.21
N GLY A 597 -24.15 19.33 17.29
CA GLY A 597 -24.92 19.74 16.12
C GLY A 597 -25.34 18.57 15.25
N ALA A 598 -25.40 17.35 15.81
CA ALA A 598 -25.72 16.09 15.11
C ALA A 598 -27.25 15.87 15.06
N LEU A 599 -27.94 16.63 14.18
CA LEU A 599 -29.42 16.60 14.08
C LEU A 599 -29.96 15.21 13.74
N ALA A 600 -29.25 14.43 12.89
CA ALA A 600 -29.66 13.07 12.55
C ALA A 600 -29.67 12.16 13.78
N LEU A 601 -28.63 12.22 14.63
CA LEU A 601 -28.57 11.43 15.87
C LEU A 601 -29.49 11.99 16.96
N GLU A 602 -29.72 13.31 16.95
CA GLU A 602 -30.73 13.94 17.83
C GLU A 602 -32.14 13.39 17.54
N LEU A 603 -32.49 13.22 16.24
CA LEU A 603 -33.75 12.62 15.81
C LEU A 603 -33.89 11.17 16.29
N ARG A 604 -32.85 10.34 16.11
CA ARG A 604 -32.86 8.95 16.56
C ARG A 604 -33.07 8.83 18.07
N ALA A 605 -32.34 9.63 18.83
CA ALA A 605 -32.49 9.65 20.29
C ALA A 605 -33.88 10.15 20.72
N ALA A 606 -34.44 11.18 20.04
CA ALA A 606 -35.78 11.68 20.27
C ALA A 606 -36.85 10.64 19.94
N LEU A 607 -36.69 9.88 18.85
CA LEU A 607 -37.59 8.77 18.49
C LEU A 607 -37.62 7.68 19.58
N SER A 608 -36.45 7.28 20.11
CA SER A 608 -36.39 6.29 21.19
C SER A 608 -37.05 6.81 22.46
N LEU A 609 -36.80 8.06 22.85
CA LEU A 609 -37.42 8.66 24.01
C LEU A 609 -38.94 8.87 23.82
N ALA A 610 -39.37 9.28 22.63
CA ALA A 610 -40.80 9.44 22.31
C ALA A 610 -41.54 8.10 22.34
N ARG A 611 -40.95 7.02 21.83
CA ARG A 611 -41.50 5.65 21.95
C ARG A 611 -41.68 5.26 23.42
N LEU A 612 -40.67 5.53 24.24
CA LEU A 612 -40.77 5.30 25.69
C LEU A 612 -41.91 6.09 26.31
N ARG A 613 -42.11 7.39 25.96
CA ARG A 613 -43.22 8.21 26.44
C ARG A 613 -44.59 7.67 26.00
N VAL A 614 -44.68 7.19 24.76
CA VAL A 614 -45.91 6.53 24.26
C VAL A 614 -46.25 5.28 25.09
N THR A 615 -45.26 4.42 25.37
CA THR A 615 -45.42 3.23 26.22
C THR A 615 -45.88 3.60 27.65
N GLN A 616 -45.51 4.81 28.14
CA GLN A 616 -45.93 5.37 29.43
C GLN A 616 -47.29 6.09 29.36
N ALA A 617 -47.98 6.08 28.21
CA ALA A 617 -49.19 6.86 27.94
C ALA A 617 -48.99 8.39 28.05
N ARG A 618 -47.76 8.89 27.88
CA ARG A 618 -47.37 10.32 27.95
C ARG A 618 -47.28 10.91 26.54
N HIS A 619 -48.37 10.91 25.81
CA HIS A 619 -48.41 11.26 24.38
C HIS A 619 -48.02 12.71 24.10
N ASP A 620 -48.46 13.66 24.94
CA ASP A 620 -48.12 15.09 24.82
C ASP A 620 -46.61 15.35 24.95
N GLU A 621 -45.96 14.58 25.81
CA GLU A 621 -44.51 14.69 25.96
C GLU A 621 -43.76 14.10 24.75
N ALA A 622 -44.23 12.96 24.22
CA ALA A 622 -43.67 12.39 23.00
C ALA A 622 -43.73 13.41 21.85
N ARG A 623 -44.89 14.07 21.66
CA ARG A 623 -45.07 15.13 20.65
C ARG A 623 -44.14 16.34 20.91
N ARG A 624 -44.09 16.84 22.15
CA ARG A 624 -43.23 17.97 22.53
C ARG A 624 -41.74 17.70 22.33
N ILE A 625 -41.31 16.45 22.43
CA ILE A 625 -39.90 16.04 22.18
C ILE A 625 -39.63 15.97 20.68
N LEU A 626 -40.50 15.33 19.91
CA LEU A 626 -40.21 14.94 18.54
C LEU A 626 -40.46 16.07 17.52
N THR A 627 -41.56 16.82 17.66
CA THR A 627 -41.96 17.87 16.71
C THR A 627 -40.88 18.94 16.47
N PRO A 628 -40.29 19.57 17.51
CA PRO A 628 -39.31 20.63 17.29
C PRO A 628 -38.00 20.13 16.62
N ILE A 629 -37.71 18.84 16.72
CA ILE A 629 -36.52 18.24 16.07
C ILE A 629 -36.85 17.92 14.64
N TYR A 630 -38.01 17.30 14.37
CA TYR A 630 -38.49 16.97 13.04
C TYR A 630 -38.62 18.20 12.15
N ASP A 631 -39.17 19.30 12.65
CA ASP A 631 -39.40 20.56 11.91
C ASP A 631 -38.10 21.29 11.50
N ARG A 632 -36.95 20.88 12.02
CA ARG A 632 -35.63 21.41 11.61
C ARG A 632 -35.09 20.78 10.33
N PHE A 633 -35.65 19.65 9.89
CA PHE A 633 -35.24 19.01 8.67
C PHE A 633 -35.86 19.69 7.44
N THR A 634 -35.04 19.92 6.42
CA THR A 634 -35.46 20.58 5.18
C THR A 634 -35.39 19.66 3.96
N GLU A 635 -34.77 18.46 4.13
CA GLU A 635 -34.59 17.46 3.08
C GLU A 635 -34.50 16.05 3.69
N GLY A 636 -34.34 15.02 2.86
CA GLY A 636 -34.11 13.65 3.31
C GLY A 636 -35.37 12.95 3.85
N PHE A 637 -36.57 13.45 3.59
CA PHE A 637 -37.83 12.90 4.09
C PHE A 637 -38.12 11.46 3.64
N GLY A 638 -37.37 10.95 2.67
CA GLY A 638 -37.39 9.55 2.24
C GLY A 638 -36.53 8.61 3.10
N THR A 639 -35.72 9.12 4.04
CA THR A 639 -34.91 8.28 4.93
C THR A 639 -35.76 7.52 5.95
N ALA A 640 -35.27 6.38 6.43
CA ALA A 640 -35.98 5.54 7.39
C ALA A 640 -36.32 6.28 8.68
N ASP A 641 -35.38 7.08 9.20
CA ASP A 641 -35.54 7.83 10.45
C ASP A 641 -36.64 8.92 10.36
N LEU A 642 -36.64 9.70 9.27
CA LEU A 642 -37.67 10.73 9.05
C LEU A 642 -39.05 10.15 8.74
N ARG A 643 -39.14 9.02 8.02
CA ARG A 643 -40.39 8.30 7.83
C ARG A 643 -40.94 7.77 9.16
N ALA A 644 -40.08 7.20 10.00
CA ALA A 644 -40.47 6.73 11.33
C ALA A 644 -40.96 7.87 12.23
N ALA A 645 -40.28 9.03 12.18
CA ALA A 645 -40.69 10.21 12.93
C ALA A 645 -42.06 10.76 12.49
N ARG A 646 -42.28 10.87 11.17
CA ARG A 646 -43.56 11.28 10.59
C ARG A 646 -44.68 10.34 11.02
N GLY A 647 -44.50 9.02 10.80
CA GLY A 647 -45.52 8.04 11.16
C GLY A 647 -45.88 8.07 12.66
N MET A 648 -44.87 8.29 13.52
CA MET A 648 -45.13 8.46 14.94
C MET A 648 -45.95 9.75 15.26
N LEU A 649 -45.56 10.89 14.67
CA LEU A 649 -46.29 12.16 14.88
C LEU A 649 -47.72 12.11 14.38
N GLU A 650 -47.99 11.40 13.26
CA GLU A 650 -49.34 11.17 12.73
C GLU A 650 -50.17 10.24 13.60
N ALA A 651 -49.54 9.26 14.26
CA ALA A 651 -50.23 8.32 15.16
C ALA A 651 -50.52 8.88 16.56
N LEU A 652 -49.86 9.96 16.99
CA LEU A 652 -50.07 10.58 18.29
C LEU A 652 -51.40 11.33 18.31
N PRO A 653 -52.20 11.23 19.41
CA PRO A 653 -53.43 12.02 19.60
C PRO A 653 -53.16 13.52 19.44
N SER A 654 -54.12 14.23 18.89
CA SER A 654 -54.07 15.69 18.68
C SER A 654 -53.97 16.44 20.00
#